data_cbad425ba525567b84fc22a9ace6d8c7
#
_entry.id   cbad425ba525567b84fc22a9ace6d8c7
#
_cell.length_a   1.000
_cell.length_b   1.000
_cell.length_c   1.000
_cell.angle_alpha   90.00
_cell.angle_beta   90.00
_cell.angle_gamma   90.00
#
_symmetry.space_group_name_H-M   'P 1'
#
loop_
_entity.id
_entity.type
_entity.pdbx_description
1 polymer ?
#
loop_
_entity_poly.entity_id
_entity_poly.type
_entity_poly.pdbx_seq_one_letter_code
_entity_poly.pdbx_strand_id
1 'polypeptide(L)'
;MSILVSNDLRNALHRRSTARFSVPPSARSASFAWPAPTARDGTNMTPVPRARQKNERLRSRSLVFLFTVLAAFLHAPLAAHGESTRAAATGSSAMETEPTEATALSAYLAARAWLDADALPAEGDAAARVPLEATTAVCVLLRLDGRLVGAGHDELDAPRSTAPATAAGPELLLRRAVGRAVARALADSTIAAVRAELGDKVTARLSLEVELGGPLRPLIGRTIADASRRIAAGNEGVAVLRGERAHRAFPSRLLAADTASRTDRIIAGLLLEAGLPAKDLPEFGAEERVSLARFHSIRLRADAADAAPAAVTRAGRLVSQRELTEGFVRASAAQLAARLAAQVVPADPTRPDGPQRLLGTLNPTADIYEPPLAAPSDAALASLALAHASRSPLLPEPVRVQAAKRAAALVGWLAALPDPERGVASDCLAAIASVELGLEEPARAVLRDRIGAAIRSQLAAGDGDDAADATRIALLVAAAHALGDAATQRDLEALMVRLRVHASERPARLADAALPIAFLAASPTLAEADRAPLRALFERFASLAAELQVGSGTTVDTADLRSADLAGGIDLPGSASGVADTQSLLMMTGIALVEAAHSLEEWPADPVARSALLPYARFVAQHIATDPWVGGFRNPRTLRGLVRGSLVRDDCPPGATSAALLYLLSTLESGVFRDGAAARDASPAADPAAPLDGAAGPK
;
A
#
# COMPACT_ATOMS: atom_id res chain seq x y z
N MET A 1 26.31 27.25 26.29
CA MET A 1 27.08 26.18 27.00
C MET A 1 26.25 24.94 26.93
N SER A 2 26.42 24.10 25.91
CA SER A 2 25.92 22.71 25.80
C SER A 2 25.93 22.26 24.35
N ILE A 3 27.09 22.06 23.73
CA ILE A 3 27.28 21.28 22.50
C ILE A 3 28.74 20.80 22.55
N LEU A 4 29.01 19.72 23.30
CA LEU A 4 30.31 19.03 23.26
C LEU A 4 30.21 17.67 24.00
N VAL A 5 29.26 16.82 23.63
CA VAL A 5 29.28 15.37 24.00
C VAL A 5 28.59 14.59 22.89
N SER A 6 29.20 14.34 21.75
CA SER A 6 28.65 13.45 20.73
C SER A 6 29.67 12.81 19.78
N ASN A 7 30.96 13.10 19.89
CA ASN A 7 31.93 12.54 18.94
C ASN A 7 32.67 11.28 19.42
N ASP A 8 32.68 10.98 20.70
CA ASP A 8 33.42 9.83 21.21
C ASP A 8 32.68 8.47 21.08
N LEU A 9 31.36 8.50 20.99
CA LEU A 9 30.57 7.25 20.78
C LEU A 9 30.64 6.73 19.34
N ARG A 10 30.86 7.60 18.35
CA ARG A 10 30.97 7.16 16.93
C ARG A 10 32.29 6.44 16.65
N ASN A 11 33.37 6.81 17.32
CA ASN A 11 34.69 6.20 17.12
C ASN A 11 34.85 4.84 17.83
N ALA A 12 34.06 4.57 18.86
CA ALA A 12 34.06 3.26 19.53
C ALA A 12 33.35 2.16 18.74
N LEU A 13 32.29 2.51 17.98
CA LEU A 13 31.54 1.57 17.14
C LEU A 13 32.29 1.18 15.85
N HIS A 14 33.14 2.05 15.32
CA HIS A 14 33.88 1.76 14.06
C HIS A 14 35.10 0.88 14.27
N ARG A 15 35.64 0.76 15.49
CA ARG A 15 36.82 -0.10 15.80
C ARG A 15 36.47 -1.56 16.08
N ARG A 16 35.19 -1.93 16.20
CA ARG A 16 34.75 -3.33 16.45
C ARG A 16 34.36 -4.11 15.18
N SER A 17 34.35 -3.47 14.02
CA SER A 17 33.87 -4.10 12.77
C SER A 17 34.97 -4.82 11.94
N THR A 18 36.23 -4.82 12.36
CA THR A 18 37.33 -5.41 11.57
C THR A 18 37.97 -6.67 12.18
N ALA A 19 37.39 -7.27 13.22
CA ALA A 19 37.82 -8.57 13.71
C ALA A 19 37.17 -9.69 12.88
N ARG A 20 37.94 -10.27 11.96
CA ARG A 20 37.61 -11.52 11.26
C ARG A 20 37.56 -12.66 12.28
N PHE A 21 36.36 -13.11 12.65
CA PHE A 21 36.16 -14.38 13.33
C PHE A 21 35.93 -15.47 12.27
N SER A 22 36.90 -16.36 12.14
CA SER A 22 36.74 -17.64 11.49
C SER A 22 35.91 -18.55 12.43
N VAL A 23 34.69 -18.87 12.04
CA VAL A 23 33.82 -19.82 12.76
C VAL A 23 33.96 -21.20 12.11
N PRO A 24 34.20 -22.27 12.89
CA PRO A 24 34.17 -23.63 12.36
C PRO A 24 32.73 -24.09 12.04
N PRO A 25 32.54 -24.99 11.06
CA PRO A 25 31.22 -25.41 10.61
C PRO A 25 30.69 -26.55 11.49
N SER A 26 29.87 -26.23 12.49
CA SER A 26 28.98 -27.23 13.09
C SER A 26 28.01 -26.59 14.07
N ALA A 27 26.81 -26.27 13.58
CA ALA A 27 25.53 -26.35 14.30
C ALA A 27 24.40 -25.92 13.34
N ARG A 28 23.67 -26.89 12.80
CA ARG A 28 22.48 -26.64 11.98
C ARG A 28 21.38 -26.11 12.89
N SER A 29 21.11 -24.81 12.81
CA SER A 29 19.87 -24.23 13.28
C SER A 29 18.78 -24.57 12.25
N ALA A 30 17.72 -25.22 12.67
CA ALA A 30 16.53 -25.49 11.88
C ALA A 30 15.78 -24.19 11.62
N SER A 31 16.16 -23.48 10.57
CA SER A 31 15.34 -22.44 9.96
C SER A 31 14.27 -23.16 9.14
N PHE A 32 12.98 -22.82 9.39
CA PHE A 32 11.87 -23.20 8.52
C PHE A 32 12.06 -22.50 7.16
N ALA A 33 12.84 -23.14 6.29
CA ALA A 33 12.93 -22.77 4.89
C ALA A 33 12.03 -23.74 4.12
N TRP A 34 11.11 -23.20 3.36
CA TRP A 34 10.36 -23.93 2.35
C TRP A 34 11.34 -24.55 1.34
N PRO A 35 11.17 -25.80 0.93
CA PRO A 35 12.08 -26.42 -0.03
C PRO A 35 11.93 -25.73 -1.40
N ALA A 36 13.04 -25.19 -1.89
CA ALA A 36 13.18 -24.81 -3.29
C ALA A 36 13.15 -26.06 -4.18
N PRO A 37 12.55 -26.02 -5.37
CA PRO A 37 12.60 -27.15 -6.28
C PRO A 37 14.03 -27.40 -6.74
N THR A 38 14.52 -28.62 -6.49
CA THR A 38 15.82 -29.11 -6.94
C THR A 38 15.90 -29.12 -8.45
N ALA A 39 16.86 -28.38 -8.99
CA ALA A 39 17.29 -28.52 -10.37
C ALA A 39 17.87 -29.94 -10.58
N ARG A 40 17.28 -30.69 -11.49
CA ARG A 40 17.82 -31.96 -11.99
C ARG A 40 18.76 -31.71 -13.16
N ASP A 41 19.83 -32.43 -13.11
CA ASP A 41 20.99 -32.45 -13.99
C ASP A 41 20.69 -32.46 -15.49
N GLY A 42 21.65 -31.86 -16.20
CA GLY A 42 21.67 -31.72 -17.62
C GLY A 42 21.76 -33.06 -18.40
N THR A 43 21.06 -33.10 -19.50
CA THR A 43 21.43 -33.93 -20.65
C THR A 43 21.28 -33.10 -21.92
N ASN A 44 22.33 -33.16 -22.71
CA ASN A 44 22.48 -32.65 -24.04
C ASN A 44 21.28 -32.91 -24.93
N MET A 45 20.73 -31.89 -25.56
CA MET A 45 19.93 -32.04 -26.80
C MET A 45 20.27 -30.94 -27.80
N THR A 46 20.59 -31.44 -28.96
CA THR A 46 20.83 -30.79 -30.24
C THR A 46 19.70 -29.82 -30.68
N PRO A 47 20.00 -28.80 -31.50
CA PRO A 47 19.02 -27.80 -31.92
C PRO A 47 18.12 -28.35 -33.04
N VAL A 48 16.81 -28.19 -32.88
CA VAL A 48 15.78 -28.43 -33.90
C VAL A 48 15.17 -27.08 -34.37
N PRO A 49 14.90 -26.91 -35.68
CA PRO A 49 14.64 -25.60 -36.25
C PRO A 49 13.19 -25.12 -36.14
N ARG A 50 13.06 -23.82 -36.08
CA ARG A 50 11.94 -22.90 -36.33
C ARG A 50 10.63 -23.50 -36.86
N ALA A 51 9.58 -23.46 -36.03
CA ALA A 51 8.18 -23.35 -36.43
C ALA A 51 7.56 -22.10 -35.76
N ARG A 52 7.88 -20.94 -36.30
CA ARG A 52 7.18 -19.66 -36.01
C ARG A 52 6.25 -19.44 -37.20
N GLN A 53 4.94 -19.57 -36.99
CA GLN A 53 3.86 -18.98 -37.80
C GLN A 53 2.57 -19.81 -37.76
N LYS A 54 1.92 -19.98 -36.58
CA LYS A 54 0.53 -20.47 -36.58
C LYS A 54 -0.35 -20.00 -35.43
N ASN A 55 0.15 -19.17 -34.50
CA ASN A 55 -0.65 -18.79 -33.33
C ASN A 55 -1.32 -17.41 -33.38
N GLU A 56 -1.15 -16.61 -34.42
CA GLU A 56 -1.77 -15.28 -34.52
C GLU A 56 -3.22 -15.28 -35.03
N ARG A 57 -3.67 -16.34 -35.68
CA ARG A 57 -5.05 -16.40 -36.23
C ARG A 57 -6.13 -16.88 -35.26
N LEU A 58 -5.76 -17.34 -34.06
CA LEU A 58 -6.72 -17.82 -33.07
C LEU A 58 -7.10 -16.72 -32.03
N ARG A 59 -6.32 -15.66 -31.90
CA ARG A 59 -6.63 -14.55 -30.96
C ARG A 59 -7.67 -13.56 -31.45
N SER A 60 -7.84 -13.41 -32.78
CA SER A 60 -8.80 -12.45 -33.34
C SER A 60 -10.26 -12.93 -33.35
N ARG A 61 -10.52 -14.23 -33.19
CA ARG A 61 -11.90 -14.77 -33.18
C ARG A 61 -12.55 -14.80 -31.80
N SER A 62 -11.79 -14.77 -30.73
CA SER A 62 -12.33 -14.74 -29.37
C SER A 62 -12.79 -13.35 -28.92
N LEU A 63 -12.24 -12.28 -29.47
CA LEU A 63 -12.63 -10.91 -29.09
C LEU A 63 -13.98 -10.48 -29.72
N VAL A 64 -14.30 -10.97 -30.92
CA VAL A 64 -15.59 -10.64 -31.58
C VAL A 64 -16.76 -11.35 -30.90
N PHE A 65 -16.54 -12.52 -30.30
CA PHE A 65 -17.60 -13.25 -29.58
C PHE A 65 -17.96 -12.62 -28.23
N LEU A 66 -17.03 -11.91 -27.58
CA LEU A 66 -17.27 -11.24 -26.29
C LEU A 66 -18.14 -9.98 -26.45
N PHE A 67 -17.96 -9.23 -27.57
CA PHE A 67 -18.75 -8.04 -27.81
C PHE A 67 -20.19 -8.31 -28.23
N THR A 68 -20.47 -9.46 -28.87
CA THR A 68 -21.83 -9.82 -29.28
C THR A 68 -22.69 -10.33 -28.12
N VAL A 69 -22.08 -10.87 -27.06
CA VAL A 69 -22.79 -11.32 -25.87
C VAL A 69 -23.14 -10.15 -24.94
N LEU A 70 -22.29 -9.11 -24.89
CA LEU A 70 -22.54 -7.93 -24.05
C LEU A 70 -23.65 -7.01 -24.59
N ALA A 71 -23.82 -6.97 -25.91
CA ALA A 71 -24.89 -6.21 -26.57
C ALA A 71 -26.31 -6.85 -26.40
N ALA A 72 -26.37 -8.15 -26.14
CA ALA A 72 -27.65 -8.87 -25.97
C ALA A 72 -28.25 -8.71 -24.55
N PHE A 73 -27.48 -8.25 -23.55
CA PHE A 73 -27.96 -8.05 -22.18
C PHE A 73 -28.53 -6.65 -21.90
N LEU A 74 -28.38 -5.70 -22.81
CA LEU A 74 -28.85 -4.31 -22.64
C LEU A 74 -30.26 -4.04 -23.17
N HIS A 75 -30.97 -5.03 -23.71
CA HIS A 75 -32.30 -4.84 -24.32
C HIS A 75 -33.36 -5.83 -23.85
N ALA A 76 -33.36 -6.19 -22.57
CA ALA A 76 -34.47 -6.94 -21.98
C ALA A 76 -35.44 -5.97 -21.26
N PRO A 77 -36.73 -5.93 -21.61
CA PRO A 77 -37.70 -5.08 -20.90
C PRO A 77 -37.97 -5.66 -19.51
N LEU A 78 -37.98 -4.78 -18.51
CA LEU A 78 -38.43 -5.06 -17.14
C LEU A 78 -39.90 -5.53 -17.15
N ALA A 79 -40.11 -6.84 -17.09
CA ALA A 79 -41.41 -7.41 -16.80
C ALA A 79 -41.59 -7.50 -15.28
N ALA A 80 -42.62 -6.83 -14.79
CA ALA A 80 -43.06 -6.86 -13.42
C ALA A 80 -43.32 -8.32 -12.98
N HIS A 81 -42.60 -8.78 -11.95
CA HIS A 81 -42.88 -10.07 -11.31
C HIS A 81 -43.54 -9.82 -9.96
N GLY A 82 -44.71 -10.44 -9.86
CA GLY A 82 -45.60 -10.36 -8.76
C GLY A 82 -45.02 -10.85 -7.43
N GLU A 83 -45.54 -10.27 -6.38
CA GLU A 83 -45.34 -10.60 -4.99
C GLU A 83 -45.68 -12.09 -4.74
N SER A 84 -44.67 -12.90 -4.53
CA SER A 84 -44.83 -14.20 -3.87
C SER A 84 -44.53 -14.00 -2.40
N THR A 85 -45.55 -13.88 -1.60
CA THR A 85 -45.48 -13.98 -0.14
C THR A 85 -44.98 -15.36 0.27
N ARG A 86 -43.67 -15.51 0.38
CA ARG A 86 -43.07 -16.62 1.10
C ARG A 86 -43.05 -16.25 2.58
N ALA A 87 -43.83 -17.01 3.35
CA ALA A 87 -43.81 -16.99 4.79
C ALA A 87 -42.35 -17.08 5.28
N ALA A 88 -41.88 -16.01 5.88
CA ALA A 88 -40.59 -15.95 6.54
C ALA A 88 -40.67 -16.89 7.74
N ALA A 89 -40.01 -18.02 7.63
CA ALA A 89 -39.62 -18.80 8.80
C ALA A 89 -38.68 -17.88 9.61
N THR A 90 -39.23 -17.27 10.65
CA THR A 90 -38.47 -16.54 11.68
C THR A 90 -37.65 -17.53 12.51
N GLY A 91 -36.66 -18.16 11.90
CA GLY A 91 -35.50 -18.63 12.61
C GLY A 91 -34.65 -17.40 12.90
N SER A 92 -34.72 -16.86 14.10
CA SER A 92 -33.74 -15.94 14.64
C SER A 92 -32.40 -16.65 14.61
N SER A 93 -31.67 -16.53 13.47
CA SER A 93 -30.25 -16.79 13.41
C SER A 93 -29.65 -15.74 14.36
N ALA A 94 -29.28 -16.17 15.56
CA ALA A 94 -28.46 -15.39 16.44
C ALA A 94 -27.27 -14.94 15.58
N MET A 95 -27.21 -13.67 15.23
CA MET A 95 -26.08 -13.09 14.53
C MET A 95 -24.87 -13.41 15.41
N GLU A 96 -24.00 -14.33 14.95
CA GLU A 96 -22.76 -14.63 15.66
C GLU A 96 -22.01 -13.31 15.81
N THR A 97 -21.96 -12.82 17.05
CA THR A 97 -21.31 -11.56 17.38
C THR A 97 -19.82 -11.67 17.10
N GLU A 98 -19.23 -10.64 16.55
CA GLU A 98 -17.77 -10.56 16.33
C GLU A 98 -17.07 -10.00 17.57
N PRO A 99 -15.76 -10.29 17.79
CA PRO A 99 -15.01 -9.66 18.87
C PRO A 99 -15.05 -8.15 18.74
N THR A 100 -15.09 -7.44 19.87
CA THR A 100 -15.11 -5.98 19.92
C THR A 100 -13.73 -5.41 20.24
N GLU A 101 -13.52 -4.11 19.93
CA GLU A 101 -12.30 -3.40 20.32
C GLU A 101 -12.12 -3.39 21.84
N ALA A 102 -13.21 -3.27 22.61
CA ALA A 102 -13.18 -3.33 24.06
C ALA A 102 -12.70 -4.70 24.58
N THR A 103 -13.17 -5.79 23.98
CA THR A 103 -12.67 -7.15 24.29
C THR A 103 -11.20 -7.28 23.98
N ALA A 104 -10.76 -6.76 22.81
CA ALA A 104 -9.36 -6.80 22.42
C ALA A 104 -8.47 -5.96 23.35
N LEU A 105 -8.95 -4.79 23.80
CA LEU A 105 -8.24 -3.95 24.78
C LEU A 105 -8.07 -4.67 26.12
N SER A 106 -9.11 -5.31 26.60
CA SER A 106 -9.04 -6.10 27.84
C SER A 106 -8.02 -7.23 27.73
N ALA A 107 -8.02 -7.95 26.59
CA ALA A 107 -7.05 -9.00 26.30
C ALA A 107 -5.61 -8.46 26.23
N TYR A 108 -5.43 -7.31 25.56
CA TYR A 108 -4.12 -6.65 25.46
C TYR A 108 -3.58 -6.25 26.83
N LEU A 109 -4.39 -5.60 27.66
CA LEU A 109 -3.98 -5.14 29.01
C LEU A 109 -3.63 -6.33 29.91
N ALA A 110 -4.40 -7.42 29.89
CA ALA A 110 -4.09 -8.62 30.63
C ALA A 110 -2.76 -9.24 30.18
N ALA A 111 -2.56 -9.43 28.88
CA ALA A 111 -1.31 -9.96 28.33
C ALA A 111 -0.11 -9.05 28.66
N ARG A 112 -0.27 -7.72 28.60
CA ARG A 112 0.76 -6.76 28.97
C ARG A 112 1.15 -6.89 30.44
N ALA A 113 0.16 -6.95 31.34
CA ALA A 113 0.41 -7.12 32.77
C ALA A 113 1.20 -8.41 33.08
N TRP A 114 0.93 -9.51 32.38
CA TRP A 114 1.69 -10.74 32.55
C TRP A 114 3.14 -10.63 32.07
N LEU A 115 3.37 -9.91 30.96
CA LEU A 115 4.72 -9.66 30.45
C LEU A 115 5.50 -8.71 31.38
N ASP A 116 4.86 -7.71 31.94
CA ASP A 116 5.49 -6.75 32.88
C ASP A 116 5.86 -7.42 34.19
N ALA A 117 5.05 -8.37 34.66
CA ALA A 117 5.31 -9.15 35.85
C ALA A 117 6.35 -10.27 35.60
N ASP A 118 6.75 -10.53 34.35
CA ASP A 118 7.55 -11.70 33.94
C ASP A 118 6.97 -13.02 34.45
N ALA A 119 5.65 -13.09 34.58
CA ALA A 119 4.95 -14.21 35.19
C ALA A 119 3.62 -14.47 34.49
N LEU A 120 3.46 -15.66 33.95
CA LEU A 120 2.18 -16.13 33.43
C LEU A 120 1.39 -16.79 34.57
N PRO A 121 0.11 -16.42 34.80
CA PRO A 121 -0.72 -17.09 35.79
C PRO A 121 -0.88 -18.58 35.44
N ALA A 122 -1.02 -19.43 36.45
CA ALA A 122 -1.35 -20.83 36.23
C ALA A 122 -2.74 -20.98 35.59
N GLU A 123 -3.00 -22.01 34.78
CA GLU A 123 -4.30 -22.17 34.10
C GLU A 123 -5.49 -22.28 35.07
N GLY A 124 -5.24 -22.71 36.31
CA GLY A 124 -6.24 -22.79 37.37
C GLY A 124 -6.57 -21.43 38.01
N ASP A 125 -5.73 -20.43 37.86
CA ASP A 125 -5.89 -19.13 38.50
C ASP A 125 -7.00 -18.30 37.84
N ALA A 126 -7.72 -17.52 38.63
CA ALA A 126 -8.71 -16.60 38.11
C ALA A 126 -8.08 -15.53 37.17
N ALA A 127 -6.83 -15.12 37.45
CA ALA A 127 -6.10 -14.16 36.60
C ALA A 127 -5.71 -14.72 35.22
N ALA A 128 -5.75 -16.04 35.01
CA ALA A 128 -5.53 -16.68 33.72
C ALA A 128 -6.75 -16.58 32.79
N ARG A 129 -7.93 -16.31 33.36
CA ARG A 129 -9.22 -16.31 32.68
C ARG A 129 -9.58 -14.90 32.24
N VAL A 130 -9.50 -14.63 30.95
CA VAL A 130 -9.87 -13.35 30.36
C VAL A 130 -11.15 -13.56 29.56
N PRO A 131 -12.24 -12.83 29.86
CA PRO A 131 -13.47 -12.92 29.08
C PRO A 131 -13.22 -12.50 27.63
N LEU A 132 -13.40 -13.42 26.68
CA LEU A 132 -13.16 -13.20 25.26
C LEU A 132 -14.46 -13.45 24.48
N GLU A 133 -15.41 -12.53 24.64
CA GLU A 133 -16.70 -12.64 23.94
C GLU A 133 -16.51 -12.73 22.43
N ALA A 134 -17.29 -13.63 21.80
CA ALA A 134 -17.29 -13.86 20.37
C ALA A 134 -15.91 -14.21 19.74
N THR A 135 -14.92 -14.57 20.57
CA THR A 135 -13.57 -14.94 20.13
C THR A 135 -13.44 -16.46 20.04
N THR A 136 -13.01 -16.94 18.90
CA THR A 136 -12.78 -18.38 18.67
C THR A 136 -11.30 -18.75 18.55
N ALA A 137 -10.45 -17.76 18.41
CA ALA A 137 -9.00 -17.95 18.32
C ALA A 137 -8.25 -16.67 18.71
N VAL A 138 -7.04 -16.82 19.23
CA VAL A 138 -6.17 -15.72 19.63
C VAL A 138 -4.79 -15.91 19.00
N CYS A 139 -4.21 -14.84 18.47
CA CYS A 139 -2.81 -14.80 18.05
C CYS A 139 -2.07 -13.68 18.81
N VAL A 140 -0.86 -13.98 19.25
CA VAL A 140 0.01 -13.04 19.96
C VAL A 140 1.36 -12.99 19.26
N LEU A 141 1.84 -11.78 18.97
CA LEU A 141 3.17 -11.51 18.44
C LEU A 141 3.97 -10.69 19.44
N LEU A 142 5.20 -11.08 19.68
CA LEU A 142 6.15 -10.40 20.54
C LEU A 142 7.35 -9.94 19.72
N ARG A 143 7.72 -8.66 19.88
CA ARG A 143 8.85 -8.08 19.15
C ARG A 143 9.85 -7.45 20.12
N LEU A 144 11.12 -7.55 19.81
CA LEU A 144 12.19 -6.79 20.44
C LEU A 144 12.77 -5.82 19.41
N ASP A 145 12.68 -4.53 19.69
CA ASP A 145 13.12 -3.46 18.78
C ASP A 145 12.61 -3.69 17.34
N GLY A 146 11.30 -4.01 17.22
CA GLY A 146 10.61 -4.28 15.97
C GLY A 146 10.84 -5.65 15.34
N ARG A 147 11.86 -6.39 15.77
CA ARG A 147 12.10 -7.78 15.29
C ARG A 147 11.12 -8.74 15.95
N LEU A 148 10.42 -9.53 15.13
CA LEU A 148 9.58 -10.61 15.63
C LEU A 148 10.44 -11.69 16.30
N VAL A 149 10.27 -11.87 17.61
CA VAL A 149 11.02 -12.86 18.42
C VAL A 149 10.12 -13.98 18.94
N GLY A 150 8.82 -13.74 19.07
CA GLY A 150 7.88 -14.73 19.56
C GLY A 150 6.52 -14.62 18.86
N ALA A 151 5.92 -15.76 18.54
CA ALA A 151 4.57 -15.83 18.00
C ALA A 151 3.85 -17.02 18.64
N GLY A 152 2.65 -16.80 19.15
CA GLY A 152 1.81 -17.85 19.73
C GLY A 152 0.38 -17.70 19.26
N HIS A 153 -0.31 -18.80 19.07
CA HIS A 153 -1.76 -18.80 18.81
C HIS A 153 -2.40 -19.97 19.54
N ASP A 154 -3.66 -19.78 19.86
CA ASP A 154 -4.54 -20.82 20.39
C ASP A 154 -5.95 -20.65 19.81
N GLU A 155 -6.69 -21.74 19.72
CA GLU A 155 -8.02 -21.74 19.14
C GLU A 155 -8.93 -22.74 19.87
N LEU A 156 -10.24 -22.46 19.80
CA LEU A 156 -11.23 -23.43 20.25
C LEU A 156 -11.32 -24.57 19.23
N ASP A 157 -11.35 -25.79 19.74
CA ASP A 157 -11.75 -26.93 18.92
C ASP A 157 -13.15 -26.66 18.33
N ALA A 158 -13.38 -27.08 17.08
CA ALA A 158 -14.71 -26.99 16.49
C ALA A 158 -15.71 -27.69 17.43
N PRO A 159 -16.93 -27.13 17.64
CA PRO A 159 -17.86 -27.68 18.59
C PRO A 159 -18.18 -29.13 18.23
N ARG A 160 -17.74 -30.06 19.04
CA ARG A 160 -18.10 -31.48 18.92
C ARG A 160 -19.55 -31.61 19.33
N SER A 161 -20.42 -32.04 18.46
CA SER A 161 -21.86 -32.15 18.69
C SER A 161 -22.25 -33.10 19.80
N THR A 162 -21.34 -33.84 20.42
CA THR A 162 -21.67 -34.93 21.37
C THR A 162 -20.67 -35.13 22.52
N ALA A 163 -19.57 -34.38 22.64
CA ALA A 163 -18.64 -34.56 23.77
C ALA A 163 -18.95 -33.59 24.93
N PRO A 164 -18.94 -34.04 26.21
CA PRO A 164 -19.07 -33.13 27.34
C PRO A 164 -17.95 -32.08 27.28
N ALA A 165 -18.28 -30.84 27.55
CA ALA A 165 -17.40 -29.67 27.52
C ALA A 165 -16.28 -29.75 28.58
N THR A 166 -15.30 -30.64 28.39
CA THR A 166 -14.01 -30.62 29.10
C THR A 166 -12.99 -29.77 28.36
N ALA A 167 -13.33 -29.22 27.16
CA ALA A 167 -12.52 -28.25 26.47
C ALA A 167 -12.43 -26.97 27.31
N ALA A 168 -11.22 -26.51 27.59
CA ALA A 168 -10.98 -25.24 28.26
C ALA A 168 -11.76 -24.13 27.51
N GLY A 169 -12.53 -23.35 28.27
CA GLY A 169 -13.36 -22.28 27.71
C GLY A 169 -12.53 -21.20 26.97
N PRO A 170 -13.18 -20.32 26.23
CA PRO A 170 -12.51 -19.26 25.46
C PRO A 170 -11.63 -18.37 26.35
N GLU A 171 -11.89 -18.31 27.63
CA GLU A 171 -11.19 -17.52 28.64
C GLU A 171 -9.70 -17.88 28.83
N LEU A 172 -9.27 -19.09 28.45
CA LEU A 172 -7.85 -19.52 28.53
C LEU A 172 -7.08 -19.36 27.21
N LEU A 173 -7.73 -19.00 26.10
CA LEU A 173 -7.10 -18.85 24.80
C LEU A 173 -5.94 -17.85 24.85
N LEU A 174 -6.17 -16.67 25.45
CA LEU A 174 -5.13 -15.63 25.56
C LEU A 174 -3.91 -16.13 26.33
N ARG A 175 -4.13 -16.70 27.49
CA ARG A 175 -3.04 -17.20 28.36
C ARG A 175 -2.17 -18.23 27.63
N ARG A 176 -2.79 -19.15 26.87
CA ARG A 176 -2.07 -20.16 26.10
C ARG A 176 -1.34 -19.58 24.90
N ALA A 177 -1.95 -18.63 24.19
CA ALA A 177 -1.32 -17.93 23.08
C ALA A 177 -0.08 -17.13 23.57
N VAL A 178 -0.22 -16.36 24.67
CA VAL A 178 0.90 -15.63 25.30
C VAL A 178 2.00 -16.60 25.75
N GLY A 179 1.63 -17.70 26.40
CA GLY A 179 2.60 -18.70 26.87
C GLY A 179 3.44 -19.28 25.73
N ARG A 180 2.80 -19.62 24.60
CA ARG A 180 3.52 -20.08 23.40
C ARG A 180 4.40 -18.99 22.79
N ALA A 181 3.93 -17.74 22.76
CA ALA A 181 4.71 -16.62 22.24
C ALA A 181 5.94 -16.36 23.10
N VAL A 182 5.80 -16.33 24.43
CA VAL A 182 6.90 -16.14 25.38
C VAL A 182 7.91 -17.30 25.30
N ALA A 183 7.43 -18.55 25.28
CA ALA A 183 8.31 -19.71 25.15
C ALA A 183 9.18 -19.63 23.88
N ARG A 184 8.60 -19.20 22.75
CA ARG A 184 9.36 -19.02 21.51
C ARG A 184 10.30 -17.82 21.59
N ALA A 185 9.87 -16.70 22.18
CA ALA A 185 10.72 -15.55 22.39
C ALA A 185 11.96 -15.90 23.23
N LEU A 186 11.77 -16.59 24.34
CA LEU A 186 12.88 -17.00 25.22
C LEU A 186 13.84 -18.01 24.56
N ALA A 187 13.40 -18.74 23.54
CA ALA A 187 14.22 -19.63 22.74
C ALA A 187 14.99 -18.90 21.60
N ASP A 188 14.66 -17.63 21.31
CA ASP A 188 15.35 -16.83 20.28
C ASP A 188 16.74 -16.42 20.77
N SER A 189 17.75 -16.63 19.93
CA SER A 189 19.16 -16.34 20.29
C SER A 189 19.41 -14.85 20.57
N THR A 190 18.65 -13.95 19.95
CA THR A 190 18.76 -12.50 20.21
C THR A 190 18.26 -12.16 21.61
N ILE A 191 17.17 -12.78 22.03
CA ILE A 191 16.64 -12.63 23.40
C ILE A 191 17.62 -13.19 24.43
N ALA A 192 18.25 -14.33 24.14
CA ALA A 192 19.27 -14.90 25.02
C ALA A 192 20.45 -13.93 25.26
N ALA A 193 20.93 -13.26 24.21
CA ALA A 193 21.97 -12.25 24.32
C ALA A 193 21.53 -11.02 25.14
N VAL A 194 20.32 -10.50 24.88
CA VAL A 194 19.77 -9.34 25.61
C VAL A 194 19.47 -9.69 27.07
N ARG A 195 19.02 -10.92 27.34
CA ARG A 195 18.77 -11.40 28.72
C ARG A 195 20.05 -11.45 29.56
N ALA A 196 21.20 -11.77 28.96
CA ALA A 196 22.48 -11.72 29.63
C ALA A 196 22.87 -10.32 30.11
N GLU A 197 22.39 -9.26 29.40
CA GLU A 197 22.67 -7.85 29.74
C GLU A 197 21.61 -7.27 30.70
N LEU A 198 20.34 -7.64 30.53
CA LEU A 198 19.20 -7.02 31.21
C LEU A 198 18.62 -7.82 32.37
N GLY A 199 19.06 -9.08 32.55
CA GLY A 199 18.49 -9.99 33.54
C GLY A 199 17.08 -10.48 33.18
N ASP A 200 16.31 -10.85 34.19
CA ASP A 200 15.02 -11.53 34.00
C ASP A 200 13.88 -10.65 33.48
N LYS A 201 14.04 -9.33 33.44
CA LYS A 201 12.98 -8.41 32.97
C LYS A 201 12.91 -8.23 31.45
N VAL A 202 13.43 -9.17 30.67
CA VAL A 202 13.45 -9.04 29.21
C VAL A 202 12.05 -9.04 28.60
N THR A 203 11.08 -9.76 29.17
CA THR A 203 9.70 -9.82 28.69
C THR A 203 8.98 -8.47 28.79
N ALA A 204 9.27 -7.66 29.81
CA ALA A 204 8.71 -6.33 29.97
C ALA A 204 9.12 -5.35 28.83
N ARG A 205 10.25 -5.62 28.15
CA ARG A 205 10.72 -4.80 27.02
C ARG A 205 10.15 -5.22 25.67
N LEU A 206 9.46 -6.33 25.60
CA LEU A 206 8.86 -6.79 24.35
C LEU A 206 7.64 -5.95 24.02
N SER A 207 7.58 -5.44 22.81
CA SER A 207 6.34 -4.89 22.29
C SER A 207 5.36 -6.02 21.97
N LEU A 208 4.08 -5.77 22.20
CA LEU A 208 3.01 -6.75 22.15
C LEU A 208 2.02 -6.41 21.05
N GLU A 209 1.62 -7.40 20.28
CA GLU A 209 0.47 -7.35 19.38
C GLU A 209 -0.47 -8.51 19.75
N VAL A 210 -1.75 -8.20 19.98
CA VAL A 210 -2.81 -9.16 20.28
C VAL A 210 -3.84 -9.10 19.17
N GLU A 211 -4.20 -10.26 18.62
CA GLU A 211 -5.22 -10.42 17.60
C GLU A 211 -6.27 -11.43 18.05
N LEU A 212 -7.53 -10.99 18.08
CA LEU A 212 -8.68 -11.82 18.39
C LEU A 212 -9.40 -12.19 17.10
N GLY A 213 -9.51 -13.49 16.82
CA GLY A 213 -10.22 -14.04 15.68
C GLY A 213 -11.65 -14.42 16.04
N GLY A 214 -12.60 -13.92 15.26
CA GLY A 214 -14.03 -14.20 15.40
C GLY A 214 -14.44 -15.57 14.85
N PRO A 215 -15.77 -15.80 14.73
CA PRO A 215 -16.33 -17.03 14.20
C PRO A 215 -15.89 -17.33 12.77
N LEU A 216 -15.79 -18.61 12.44
CA LEU A 216 -15.48 -19.06 11.09
C LEU A 216 -16.71 -18.94 10.19
N ARG A 217 -16.55 -18.23 9.08
CA ARG A 217 -17.59 -18.07 8.05
C ARG A 217 -17.19 -18.85 6.80
N PRO A 218 -18.11 -19.59 6.17
CA PRO A 218 -17.81 -20.32 4.96
C PRO A 218 -17.20 -19.43 3.87
N LEU A 219 -16.11 -19.87 3.25
CA LEU A 219 -15.50 -19.22 2.12
C LEU A 219 -15.89 -19.98 0.86
N ILE A 220 -16.74 -19.35 0.05
CA ILE A 220 -17.26 -19.95 -1.17
C ILE A 220 -16.28 -19.70 -2.32
N GLY A 221 -15.88 -20.75 -3.02
CA GLY A 221 -15.02 -20.67 -4.21
C GLY A 221 -14.85 -22.07 -4.82
N ARG A 222 -14.81 -22.16 -6.15
CA ARG A 222 -14.55 -23.42 -6.84
C ARG A 222 -13.07 -23.73 -6.90
N THR A 223 -12.26 -22.71 -7.10
CA THR A 223 -10.79 -22.83 -7.16
C THR A 223 -10.16 -22.06 -6.00
N ILE A 224 -8.91 -22.41 -5.67
CA ILE A 224 -8.12 -21.66 -4.67
C ILE A 224 -8.01 -20.19 -5.09
N ALA A 225 -7.80 -19.92 -6.38
CA ALA A 225 -7.72 -18.56 -6.91
C ALA A 225 -9.05 -17.78 -6.79
N ASP A 226 -10.21 -18.45 -6.96
CA ASP A 226 -11.51 -17.82 -6.76
C ASP A 226 -11.78 -17.54 -5.28
N ALA A 227 -11.47 -18.47 -4.40
CA ALA A 227 -11.57 -18.30 -2.96
C ALA A 227 -10.67 -17.16 -2.46
N SER A 228 -9.42 -17.08 -2.95
CA SER A 228 -8.46 -16.06 -2.53
C SER A 228 -8.93 -14.63 -2.82
N ARG A 229 -9.61 -14.40 -3.95
CA ARG A 229 -10.17 -13.08 -4.31
C ARG A 229 -11.30 -12.60 -3.40
N ARG A 230 -11.89 -13.49 -2.62
CA ARG A 230 -13.00 -13.19 -1.70
C ARG A 230 -12.57 -12.93 -0.27
N ILE A 231 -11.26 -12.93 -0.02
CA ILE A 231 -10.66 -12.65 1.28
C ILE A 231 -10.17 -11.21 1.28
N ALA A 232 -10.55 -10.44 2.28
CA ALA A 232 -9.98 -9.12 2.53
C ALA A 232 -8.56 -9.28 3.09
N ALA A 233 -7.59 -9.43 2.17
CA ALA A 233 -6.19 -9.70 2.52
C ALA A 233 -5.65 -8.72 3.56
N GLY A 234 -4.98 -9.24 4.60
CA GLY A 234 -4.44 -8.46 5.70
C GLY A 234 -5.46 -8.01 6.78
N ASN A 235 -6.78 -8.20 6.57
CA ASN A 235 -7.82 -7.92 7.55
C ASN A 235 -8.62 -9.17 7.93
N GLU A 236 -8.83 -10.08 6.99
CA GLU A 236 -9.47 -11.36 7.26
C GLU A 236 -8.42 -12.47 7.34
N GLY A 237 -8.60 -13.34 8.32
CA GLY A 237 -7.89 -14.60 8.39
C GLY A 237 -8.58 -15.66 7.53
N VAL A 238 -7.82 -16.68 7.16
CA VAL A 238 -8.30 -17.82 6.39
C VAL A 238 -8.09 -19.10 7.17
N ALA A 239 -8.99 -20.05 7.02
CA ALA A 239 -8.90 -21.37 7.63
C ALA A 239 -9.21 -22.47 6.61
N VAL A 240 -8.48 -23.57 6.74
CA VAL A 240 -8.82 -24.87 6.13
C VAL A 240 -9.42 -25.75 7.21
N LEU A 241 -10.61 -26.23 6.97
CA LEU A 241 -11.28 -27.19 7.84
C LEU A 241 -11.11 -28.59 7.24
N ARG A 242 -10.64 -29.54 8.06
CA ARG A 242 -10.62 -30.96 7.74
C ARG A 242 -11.36 -31.73 8.83
N GLY A 243 -12.58 -32.12 8.55
CA GLY A 243 -13.49 -32.63 9.57
C GLY A 243 -13.74 -31.58 10.66
N GLU A 244 -13.33 -31.90 11.90
CA GLU A 244 -13.49 -31.01 13.06
C GLU A 244 -12.24 -30.15 13.36
N ARG A 245 -11.15 -30.32 12.62
CA ARG A 245 -9.91 -29.56 12.84
C ARG A 245 -9.86 -28.35 11.91
N ALA A 246 -9.51 -27.22 12.47
CA ALA A 246 -9.23 -25.99 11.72
C ALA A 246 -7.72 -25.74 11.69
N HIS A 247 -7.19 -25.33 10.54
CA HIS A 247 -5.85 -24.81 10.37
C HIS A 247 -5.99 -23.35 9.95
N ARG A 248 -5.55 -22.42 10.79
CA ARG A 248 -5.81 -20.99 10.64
C ARG A 248 -4.55 -20.19 10.32
N ALA A 249 -4.68 -19.26 9.38
CA ALA A 249 -3.69 -18.24 9.14
C ALA A 249 -4.24 -16.87 9.59
N PHE A 250 -3.57 -16.26 10.56
CA PHE A 250 -3.93 -14.96 11.12
C PHE A 250 -3.35 -13.82 10.29
N PRO A 251 -4.12 -12.75 10.01
CA PRO A 251 -3.62 -11.55 9.32
C PRO A 251 -2.31 -11.00 9.88
N SER A 252 -2.16 -10.89 11.19
CA SER A 252 -0.93 -10.38 11.82
C SER A 252 0.32 -11.19 11.47
N ARG A 253 0.20 -12.53 11.45
CA ARG A 253 1.30 -13.42 11.05
C ARG A 253 1.62 -13.31 9.58
N LEU A 254 0.59 -13.18 8.73
CA LEU A 254 0.75 -13.05 7.29
C LEU A 254 1.43 -11.73 6.90
N LEU A 255 1.05 -10.64 7.57
CA LEU A 255 1.69 -9.34 7.40
C LEU A 255 3.13 -9.37 7.93
N ALA A 256 3.37 -9.94 9.11
CA ALA A 256 4.72 -10.06 9.66
C ALA A 256 5.68 -10.92 8.81
N ALA A 257 5.13 -11.80 7.96
CA ALA A 257 5.88 -12.62 7.02
C ALA A 257 5.88 -12.05 5.58
N ASP A 258 5.29 -10.87 5.35
CA ASP A 258 5.08 -10.25 4.03
C ASP A 258 4.42 -11.21 3.01
N THR A 259 3.47 -12.01 3.48
CA THR A 259 2.77 -13.01 2.66
C THR A 259 1.28 -12.71 2.45
N ALA A 260 0.76 -11.66 3.10
CA ALA A 260 -0.67 -11.35 3.08
C ALA A 260 -1.24 -11.12 1.65
N SER A 261 -0.41 -10.64 0.72
CA SER A 261 -0.77 -10.44 -0.69
C SER A 261 -0.88 -11.74 -1.51
N ARG A 262 -0.47 -12.89 -0.96
CA ARG A 262 -0.43 -14.19 -1.65
C ARG A 262 -1.40 -15.18 -1.03
N THR A 263 -2.68 -14.79 -0.93
CA THR A 263 -3.72 -15.55 -0.25
C THR A 263 -3.93 -16.95 -0.87
N ASP A 264 -3.74 -17.10 -2.17
CA ASP A 264 -3.75 -18.38 -2.85
C ASP A 264 -2.68 -19.35 -2.32
N ARG A 265 -1.47 -18.87 -2.12
CA ARG A 265 -0.36 -19.66 -1.56
C ARG A 265 -0.59 -19.98 -0.08
N ILE A 266 -1.23 -19.07 0.65
CA ILE A 266 -1.60 -19.30 2.05
C ILE A 266 -2.59 -20.45 2.16
N ILE A 267 -3.66 -20.45 1.34
CA ILE A 267 -4.63 -21.56 1.28
C ILE A 267 -3.92 -22.87 0.95
N ALA A 268 -3.06 -22.87 -0.07
CA ALA A 268 -2.27 -24.05 -0.44
C ALA A 268 -1.38 -24.55 0.72
N GLY A 269 -0.75 -23.63 1.47
CA GLY A 269 0.04 -23.95 2.66
C GLY A 269 -0.78 -24.57 3.77
N LEU A 270 -1.97 -24.03 4.07
CA LEU A 270 -2.87 -24.57 5.08
C LEU A 270 -3.42 -25.96 4.70
N LEU A 271 -3.66 -26.22 3.41
CA LEU A 271 -3.99 -27.56 2.93
C LEU A 271 -2.85 -28.55 3.24
N LEU A 272 -1.61 -28.17 2.97
CA LEU A 272 -0.44 -28.99 3.30
C LEU A 272 -0.27 -29.20 4.81
N GLU A 273 -0.50 -28.18 5.64
CA GLU A 273 -0.51 -28.30 7.11
C GLU A 273 -1.62 -29.25 7.59
N ALA A 274 -2.77 -29.29 6.90
CA ALA A 274 -3.85 -30.23 7.16
C ALA A 274 -3.53 -31.66 6.67
N GLY A 275 -2.36 -31.90 6.08
CA GLY A 275 -1.98 -33.18 5.48
C GLY A 275 -2.73 -33.48 4.17
N LEU A 276 -3.11 -32.44 3.42
CA LEU A 276 -3.84 -32.52 2.17
C LEU A 276 -2.98 -31.98 1.02
N PRO A 277 -3.15 -32.46 -0.22
CA PRO A 277 -2.50 -31.88 -1.38
C PRO A 277 -3.07 -30.49 -1.67
N ALA A 278 -2.22 -29.59 -2.23
CA ALA A 278 -2.66 -28.27 -2.68
C ALA A 278 -3.41 -28.40 -4.03
N LYS A 279 -4.69 -28.73 -3.98
CA LYS A 279 -5.59 -28.87 -5.15
C LYS A 279 -6.90 -28.11 -4.89
N ASP A 280 -7.68 -27.89 -5.93
CA ASP A 280 -8.96 -27.17 -5.83
C ASP A 280 -10.02 -27.98 -5.06
N LEU A 281 -10.95 -27.26 -4.40
CA LEU A 281 -11.94 -27.90 -3.52
C LEU A 281 -12.76 -29.02 -4.19
N PRO A 282 -13.25 -28.89 -5.44
CA PRO A 282 -14.02 -29.96 -6.09
C PRO A 282 -13.23 -31.25 -6.34
N GLU A 283 -11.91 -31.21 -6.24
CA GLU A 283 -11.05 -32.39 -6.41
C GLU A 283 -10.92 -33.25 -5.12
N PHE A 284 -11.45 -32.75 -4.00
CA PHE A 284 -11.50 -33.51 -2.75
C PHE A 284 -12.74 -34.40 -2.70
N GLY A 285 -12.59 -35.61 -2.23
CA GLY A 285 -13.70 -36.51 -1.98
C GLY A 285 -14.56 -36.05 -0.80
N ALA A 286 -15.85 -36.45 -0.77
CA ALA A 286 -16.74 -36.11 0.32
C ALA A 286 -16.26 -36.67 1.67
N GLU A 287 -15.51 -37.78 1.65
CA GLU A 287 -14.90 -38.41 2.82
C GLU A 287 -13.78 -37.58 3.45
N GLU A 288 -13.09 -36.72 2.66
CA GLU A 288 -12.02 -35.86 3.15
C GLU A 288 -12.56 -34.68 3.99
N ARG A 289 -13.85 -34.34 3.82
CA ARG A 289 -14.57 -33.28 4.55
C ARG A 289 -13.78 -31.96 4.61
N VAL A 290 -13.26 -31.56 3.46
CA VAL A 290 -12.46 -30.32 3.33
C VAL A 290 -13.38 -29.15 3.03
N SER A 291 -13.23 -28.06 3.77
CA SER A 291 -13.88 -26.79 3.45
C SER A 291 -12.97 -25.63 3.79
N LEU A 292 -13.20 -24.51 3.11
CA LEU A 292 -12.52 -23.24 3.38
C LEU A 292 -13.43 -22.35 4.20
N ALA A 293 -12.82 -21.62 5.13
CA ALA A 293 -13.48 -20.58 5.89
C ALA A 293 -12.61 -19.34 5.97
N ARG A 294 -13.24 -18.23 6.26
CA ARG A 294 -12.58 -16.97 6.64
C ARG A 294 -13.10 -16.53 8.00
N PHE A 295 -12.33 -15.69 8.66
CA PHE A 295 -12.75 -15.07 9.91
C PHE A 295 -12.28 -13.63 9.97
N HIS A 296 -13.09 -12.79 10.57
CA HIS A 296 -12.70 -11.42 10.88
C HIS A 296 -11.85 -11.42 12.15
N SER A 297 -10.89 -10.48 12.23
CA SER A 297 -10.07 -10.31 13.43
C SER A 297 -9.94 -8.85 13.82
N ILE A 298 -9.78 -8.61 15.11
CA ILE A 298 -9.42 -7.31 15.66
C ILE A 298 -8.02 -7.41 16.23
N ARG A 299 -7.18 -6.42 15.89
CA ARG A 299 -5.78 -6.38 16.32
C ARG A 299 -5.50 -5.10 17.10
N LEU A 300 -4.81 -5.26 18.22
CA LEU A 300 -4.24 -4.17 18.98
C LEU A 300 -2.73 -4.30 19.06
N ARG A 301 -2.02 -3.20 18.85
CA ARG A 301 -0.57 -3.13 18.94
C ARG A 301 -0.13 -1.82 19.56
N ALA A 302 0.93 -1.88 20.38
CA ALA A 302 1.66 -0.71 20.81
C ALA A 302 3.01 -0.59 20.09
N ASP A 303 3.45 0.63 19.84
CA ASP A 303 4.72 0.92 19.12
C ASP A 303 5.94 0.61 19.99
N ALA A 304 5.79 0.72 21.30
CA ALA A 304 6.79 0.38 22.31
C ALA A 304 6.10 -0.33 23.48
N ALA A 305 6.89 -0.93 24.35
CA ALA A 305 6.36 -1.68 25.48
C ALA A 305 5.51 -0.83 26.44
N ASP A 306 5.82 0.46 26.57
CA ASP A 306 5.16 1.45 27.44
C ASP A 306 4.13 2.33 26.71
N ALA A 307 3.97 2.16 25.38
CA ALA A 307 3.02 2.92 24.60
C ALA A 307 1.58 2.39 24.76
N ALA A 308 0.60 3.28 24.63
CA ALA A 308 -0.79 2.88 24.60
C ALA A 308 -1.08 2.04 23.34
N PRO A 309 -1.86 0.95 23.46
CA PRO A 309 -2.23 0.15 22.30
C PRO A 309 -3.20 0.91 21.40
N ALA A 310 -3.05 0.70 20.10
CA ALA A 310 -3.95 1.21 19.08
C ALA A 310 -4.50 0.06 18.23
N ALA A 311 -5.75 0.21 17.79
CA ALA A 311 -6.31 -0.70 16.80
C ALA A 311 -5.57 -0.53 15.47
N VAL A 312 -5.17 -1.66 14.88
CA VAL A 312 -4.45 -1.67 13.61
C VAL A 312 -5.21 -2.49 12.57
N THR A 313 -5.33 -1.91 11.39
CA THR A 313 -5.77 -2.56 10.16
C THR A 313 -4.55 -2.93 9.31
N ARG A 314 -4.72 -3.32 8.05
CA ARG A 314 -3.58 -3.72 7.16
C ARG A 314 -2.38 -2.78 7.24
N ALA A 315 -2.66 -1.48 7.23
CA ALA A 315 -1.66 -0.44 7.08
C ALA A 315 -1.30 0.28 8.39
N GLY A 316 -1.74 -0.24 9.52
CA GLY A 316 -1.60 0.45 10.80
C GLY A 316 -2.90 1.12 11.24
N ARG A 317 -2.83 2.28 11.89
CA ARG A 317 -4.02 2.99 12.38
C ARG A 317 -4.87 3.52 11.22
N LEU A 318 -6.18 3.35 11.32
CA LEU A 318 -7.12 3.90 10.34
C LEU A 318 -7.11 5.43 10.40
N VAL A 319 -6.84 6.07 9.26
CA VAL A 319 -6.94 7.52 9.10
C VAL A 319 -8.39 7.89 8.81
N SER A 320 -9.00 8.68 9.67
CA SER A 320 -10.37 9.15 9.45
C SER A 320 -10.40 10.40 8.54
N GLN A 321 -11.52 10.60 7.84
CA GLN A 321 -11.69 11.81 7.03
C GLN A 321 -11.64 13.11 7.87
N ARG A 322 -12.01 13.05 9.16
CA ARG A 322 -11.98 14.20 10.07
C ARG A 322 -10.56 14.61 10.47
N GLU A 323 -9.63 13.65 10.50
CA GLU A 323 -8.22 13.90 10.78
C GLU A 323 -7.49 14.51 9.59
N LEU A 324 -8.04 14.36 8.37
CA LEU A 324 -7.45 14.88 7.15
C LEU A 324 -7.68 16.40 7.06
N THR A 325 -6.88 17.15 7.80
CA THR A 325 -6.86 18.62 7.75
C THR A 325 -5.76 19.11 6.83
N GLU A 326 -5.85 20.39 6.39
CA GLU A 326 -4.77 21.03 5.61
C GLU A 326 -3.42 20.95 6.35
N GLY A 327 -3.43 21.18 7.68
CA GLY A 327 -2.23 21.08 8.52
C GLY A 327 -1.64 19.66 8.54
N PHE A 328 -2.49 18.63 8.63
CA PHE A 328 -2.05 17.23 8.57
C PHE A 328 -1.41 16.91 7.22
N VAL A 329 -2.06 17.29 6.12
CA VAL A 329 -1.56 17.00 4.76
C VAL A 329 -0.25 17.77 4.49
N ARG A 330 -0.16 19.02 4.95
CA ARG A 330 1.07 19.84 4.85
C ARG A 330 2.23 19.21 5.63
N ALA A 331 1.98 18.76 6.87
CA ALA A 331 2.99 18.07 7.68
C ALA A 331 3.43 16.76 7.02
N SER A 332 2.50 15.99 6.47
CA SER A 332 2.78 14.76 5.73
C SER A 332 3.63 15.03 4.48
N ALA A 333 3.28 16.03 3.67
CA ALA A 333 4.06 16.41 2.49
C ALA A 333 5.50 16.86 2.87
N ALA A 334 5.65 17.64 3.93
CA ALA A 334 6.96 18.03 4.43
C ALA A 334 7.81 16.83 4.88
N GLN A 335 7.19 15.87 5.56
CA GLN A 335 7.84 14.64 6.00
C GLN A 335 8.25 13.75 4.81
N LEU A 336 7.37 13.59 3.81
CA LEU A 336 7.67 12.85 2.58
C LEU A 336 8.83 13.49 1.81
N ALA A 337 8.82 14.82 1.63
CA ALA A 337 9.88 15.55 0.95
C ALA A 337 11.22 15.39 1.66
N ALA A 338 11.26 15.56 2.99
CA ALA A 338 12.47 15.37 3.78
C ALA A 338 12.97 13.91 3.70
N ARG A 339 12.05 12.95 3.74
CA ARG A 339 12.40 11.53 3.68
C ARG A 339 12.92 11.13 2.29
N LEU A 340 12.25 11.54 1.22
CA LEU A 340 12.69 11.30 -0.15
C LEU A 340 14.06 11.92 -0.42
N ALA A 341 14.29 13.16 0.05
CA ALA A 341 15.58 13.80 -0.03
C ALA A 341 16.69 13.05 0.73
N ALA A 342 16.37 12.43 1.87
CA ALA A 342 17.30 11.62 2.64
C ALA A 342 17.64 10.28 1.97
N GLN A 343 16.79 9.77 1.05
CA GLN A 343 17.07 8.57 0.25
C GLN A 343 18.04 8.84 -0.92
N VAL A 344 18.33 10.11 -1.22
CA VAL A 344 19.33 10.47 -2.24
C VAL A 344 20.71 10.46 -1.59
N VAL A 345 21.51 9.47 -1.94
CA VAL A 345 22.80 9.15 -1.32
C VAL A 345 23.93 9.14 -2.36
N PRO A 346 25.20 9.35 -1.95
CA PRO A 346 26.33 9.15 -2.85
C PRO A 346 26.35 7.72 -3.40
N ALA A 347 26.61 7.55 -4.69
CA ALA A 347 26.76 6.25 -5.33
C ALA A 347 27.92 5.44 -4.70
N ASP A 348 28.96 6.15 -4.29
CA ASP A 348 30.10 5.62 -3.54
C ASP A 348 30.14 6.30 -2.15
N PRO A 349 29.88 5.56 -1.07
CA PRO A 349 29.89 6.12 0.29
C PRO A 349 31.24 6.74 0.69
N THR A 350 32.33 6.36 0.03
CA THR A 350 33.67 6.91 0.29
C THR A 350 33.90 8.27 -0.39
N ARG A 351 33.01 8.66 -1.31
CA ARG A 351 33.02 9.90 -2.07
C ARG A 351 31.73 10.68 -1.87
N PRO A 352 31.57 11.39 -0.75
CA PRO A 352 30.32 12.08 -0.42
C PRO A 352 29.92 13.15 -1.46
N ASP A 353 30.90 13.70 -2.17
CA ASP A 353 30.70 14.70 -3.24
C ASP A 353 30.56 14.06 -4.64
N GLY A 354 30.57 12.73 -4.71
CA GLY A 354 30.41 12.00 -5.97
C GLY A 354 28.95 12.03 -6.48
N PRO A 355 28.70 11.34 -7.62
CA PRO A 355 27.36 11.23 -8.18
C PRO A 355 26.37 10.72 -7.14
N GLN A 356 25.24 11.42 -7.04
CA GLN A 356 24.17 11.05 -6.10
C GLN A 356 23.18 10.10 -6.80
N ARG A 357 22.68 9.11 -6.09
CA ARG A 357 21.67 8.15 -6.57
C ARG A 357 20.56 7.98 -5.55
N LEU A 358 19.40 7.57 -6.03
CA LEU A 358 18.27 7.25 -5.19
C LEU A 358 18.40 5.80 -4.69
N LEU A 359 18.12 5.57 -3.41
CA LEU A 359 17.97 4.22 -2.86
C LEU A 359 16.77 3.52 -3.48
N GLY A 360 16.85 2.20 -3.61
CA GLY A 360 15.79 1.38 -4.18
C GLY A 360 14.59 1.18 -3.26
N THR A 361 13.82 0.13 -3.52
CA THR A 361 12.68 -0.25 -2.68
C THR A 361 13.17 -0.77 -1.33
N LEU A 362 12.70 -0.16 -0.25
CA LEU A 362 12.99 -0.65 1.10
C LEU A 362 12.05 -1.82 1.43
N ASN A 363 12.64 -2.95 1.81
CA ASN A 363 11.94 -4.04 2.47
C ASN A 363 12.10 -3.89 3.99
N PRO A 364 11.08 -3.46 4.72
CA PRO A 364 11.18 -3.19 6.16
C PRO A 364 11.41 -4.44 7.00
N THR A 365 10.87 -5.58 6.58
CA THR A 365 11.01 -6.87 7.29
C THR A 365 12.45 -7.35 7.27
N ALA A 366 13.13 -7.23 6.12
CA ALA A 366 14.53 -7.57 5.96
C ALA A 366 15.48 -6.41 6.34
N ASP A 367 14.98 -5.18 6.44
CA ASP A 367 15.73 -3.94 6.67
C ASP A 367 16.82 -3.71 5.62
N ILE A 368 16.48 -3.96 4.35
CA ILE A 368 17.36 -3.82 3.19
C ILE A 368 16.66 -3.10 2.05
N TYR A 369 17.44 -2.46 1.20
CA TYR A 369 16.98 -1.93 -0.08
C TYR A 369 17.20 -2.97 -1.19
N GLU A 370 16.13 -3.30 -1.92
CA GLU A 370 16.17 -4.31 -2.99
C GLU A 370 15.37 -3.84 -4.23
N PRO A 371 16.05 -3.53 -5.35
CA PRO A 371 17.51 -3.44 -5.49
C PRO A 371 18.10 -2.32 -4.61
N PRO A 372 19.43 -2.32 -4.32
CA PRO A 372 20.06 -1.30 -3.47
C PRO A 372 19.86 0.14 -3.96
N LEU A 373 19.84 0.33 -5.29
CA LEU A 373 19.61 1.60 -5.95
C LEU A 373 18.34 1.52 -6.81
N ALA A 374 17.60 2.62 -6.87
CA ALA A 374 16.39 2.74 -7.67
C ALA A 374 16.68 2.72 -9.17
N ALA A 375 15.68 2.30 -9.94
CA ALA A 375 15.70 2.42 -11.39
C ALA A 375 15.77 3.92 -11.82
N PRO A 376 16.31 4.22 -13.00
CA PRO A 376 16.34 5.60 -13.51
C PRO A 376 14.96 6.26 -13.60
N SER A 377 13.90 5.50 -13.88
CA SER A 377 12.52 6.01 -13.90
C SER A 377 12.04 6.47 -12.53
N ASP A 378 12.32 5.72 -11.47
CA ASP A 378 11.96 6.10 -10.10
C ASP A 378 12.76 7.32 -9.65
N ALA A 379 14.05 7.38 -10.01
CA ALA A 379 14.89 8.52 -9.70
C ALA A 379 14.47 9.80 -10.45
N ALA A 380 13.98 9.65 -11.69
CA ALA A 380 13.44 10.76 -12.46
C ALA A 380 12.13 11.28 -11.85
N LEU A 381 11.22 10.38 -11.45
CA LEU A 381 10.00 10.76 -10.74
C LEU A 381 10.33 11.43 -9.39
N ALA A 382 11.32 10.92 -8.66
CA ALA A 382 11.78 11.53 -7.42
C ALA A 382 12.40 12.92 -7.64
N SER A 383 13.17 13.10 -8.73
CA SER A 383 13.72 14.40 -9.07
C SER A 383 12.63 15.43 -9.35
N LEU A 384 11.56 15.03 -10.07
CA LEU A 384 10.40 15.87 -10.34
C LEU A 384 9.63 16.22 -9.05
N ALA A 385 9.35 15.22 -8.20
CA ALA A 385 8.66 15.43 -6.94
C ALA A 385 9.42 16.37 -6.00
N LEU A 386 10.75 16.22 -5.91
CA LEU A 386 11.60 17.10 -5.11
C LEU A 386 11.74 18.49 -5.74
N ALA A 387 11.77 18.61 -7.08
CA ALA A 387 11.78 19.89 -7.78
C ALA A 387 10.49 20.68 -7.48
N HIS A 388 9.34 20.04 -7.59
CA HIS A 388 8.05 20.64 -7.25
C HIS A 388 7.99 21.04 -5.76
N ALA A 389 8.43 20.16 -4.85
CA ALA A 389 8.53 20.46 -3.42
C ALA A 389 9.42 21.65 -3.10
N SER A 390 10.50 21.87 -3.86
CA SER A 390 11.43 22.99 -3.66
C SER A 390 10.79 24.35 -3.95
N ARG A 391 9.79 24.38 -4.82
CA ARG A 391 9.09 25.61 -5.23
C ARG A 391 7.85 25.89 -4.38
N SER A 392 7.27 24.86 -3.73
CA SER A 392 6.03 25.01 -3.00
C SER A 392 6.22 25.88 -1.75
N PRO A 393 5.55 27.04 -1.65
CA PRO A 393 5.62 27.90 -0.47
C PRO A 393 4.97 27.28 0.77
N LEU A 394 4.25 26.19 0.58
CA LEU A 394 3.56 25.46 1.66
C LEU A 394 4.52 24.66 2.53
N LEU A 395 5.74 24.39 2.04
CA LEU A 395 6.74 23.65 2.76
C LEU A 395 7.74 24.55 3.51
N PRO A 396 8.28 24.11 4.66
CA PRO A 396 9.32 24.83 5.39
C PRO A 396 10.55 25.05 4.51
N GLU A 397 11.18 26.23 4.63
CA GLU A 397 12.36 26.59 3.82
C GLU A 397 13.50 25.56 3.89
N PRO A 398 13.90 24.99 5.06
CA PRO A 398 14.96 23.99 5.10
C PRO A 398 14.63 22.74 4.26
N VAL A 399 13.35 22.34 4.22
CA VAL A 399 12.89 21.19 3.41
C VAL A 399 12.99 21.54 1.92
N ARG A 400 12.56 22.74 1.53
CA ARG A 400 12.63 23.23 0.14
C ARG A 400 14.06 23.29 -0.38
N VAL A 401 14.98 23.85 0.41
CA VAL A 401 16.41 23.95 0.06
C VAL A 401 17.03 22.57 -0.11
N GLN A 402 16.73 21.64 0.81
CA GLN A 402 17.23 20.27 0.71
C GLN A 402 16.63 19.54 -0.51
N ALA A 403 15.34 19.71 -0.78
CA ALA A 403 14.68 19.16 -1.93
C ALA A 403 15.31 19.65 -3.24
N ALA A 404 15.53 20.96 -3.40
CA ALA A 404 16.20 21.55 -4.56
C ALA A 404 17.58 20.94 -4.80
N LYS A 405 18.40 20.87 -3.74
CA LYS A 405 19.77 20.31 -3.82
C LYS A 405 19.75 18.85 -4.30
N ARG A 406 18.86 18.03 -3.74
CA ARG A 406 18.77 16.61 -4.07
C ARG A 406 18.16 16.35 -5.45
N ALA A 407 17.15 17.13 -5.83
CA ALA A 407 16.58 17.09 -7.17
C ALA A 407 17.63 17.42 -8.25
N ALA A 408 18.37 18.51 -8.08
CA ALA A 408 19.43 18.91 -9.00
C ALA A 408 20.51 17.83 -9.15
N ALA A 409 20.89 17.18 -8.05
CA ALA A 409 21.87 16.09 -8.07
C ALA A 409 21.35 14.86 -8.84
N LEU A 410 20.07 14.49 -8.69
CA LEU A 410 19.47 13.40 -9.46
C LEU A 410 19.35 13.74 -10.95
N VAL A 411 18.92 14.96 -11.31
CA VAL A 411 18.89 15.42 -12.72
C VAL A 411 20.28 15.36 -13.33
N GLY A 412 21.31 15.84 -12.63
CA GLY A 412 22.71 15.79 -13.10
C GLY A 412 23.18 14.36 -13.33
N TRP A 413 22.86 13.43 -12.42
CA TRP A 413 23.16 12.02 -12.61
C TRP A 413 22.41 11.41 -13.82
N LEU A 414 21.09 11.66 -13.95
CA LEU A 414 20.29 11.16 -15.07
C LEU A 414 20.79 11.69 -16.42
N ALA A 415 21.18 12.96 -16.48
CA ALA A 415 21.80 13.56 -17.67
C ALA A 415 23.16 12.93 -18.02
N ALA A 416 23.89 12.39 -17.04
CA ALA A 416 25.16 11.71 -17.26
C ALA A 416 25.05 10.23 -17.61
N LEU A 417 23.86 9.61 -17.48
CA LEU A 417 23.68 8.18 -17.78
C LEU A 417 23.92 7.86 -19.25
N PRO A 418 24.67 6.77 -19.56
CA PRO A 418 24.84 6.30 -20.92
C PRO A 418 23.58 5.58 -21.46
N ASP A 419 23.42 5.50 -22.79
CA ASP A 419 22.58 4.49 -23.42
C ASP A 419 23.24 3.12 -23.17
N PRO A 420 22.55 2.05 -22.81
CA PRO A 420 21.10 1.79 -22.75
C PRO A 420 20.53 1.81 -21.33
N GLU A 421 21.22 2.34 -20.32
CA GLU A 421 20.79 2.29 -18.92
C GLU A 421 19.58 3.18 -18.63
N ARG A 422 19.25 4.08 -19.53
CA ARG A 422 18.17 5.05 -19.40
C ARG A 422 16.99 4.73 -20.31
N GLY A 423 15.82 5.21 -19.93
CA GLY A 423 14.60 5.14 -20.73
C GLY A 423 14.11 6.53 -21.10
N VAL A 424 13.33 6.66 -22.18
CA VAL A 424 12.71 7.92 -22.63
C VAL A 424 11.92 8.59 -21.50
N ALA A 425 11.18 7.82 -20.71
CA ALA A 425 10.42 8.34 -19.57
C ALA A 425 11.33 9.03 -18.53
N SER A 426 12.52 8.47 -18.26
CA SER A 426 13.47 9.06 -17.33
C SER A 426 14.02 10.39 -17.84
N ASP A 427 14.38 10.46 -19.12
CA ASP A 427 14.86 11.69 -19.75
C ASP A 427 13.77 12.79 -19.75
N CYS A 428 12.51 12.42 -20.03
CA CYS A 428 11.38 13.35 -20.04
C CYS A 428 11.07 13.92 -18.66
N LEU A 429 10.96 13.08 -17.64
CA LEU A 429 10.69 13.52 -16.26
C LEU A 429 11.86 14.35 -15.70
N ALA A 430 13.11 13.97 -16.01
CA ALA A 430 14.29 14.75 -15.64
C ALA A 430 14.32 16.12 -16.34
N ALA A 431 13.88 16.20 -17.58
CA ALA A 431 13.79 17.46 -18.32
C ALA A 431 12.76 18.42 -17.67
N ILE A 432 11.55 17.93 -17.35
CA ILE A 432 10.53 18.71 -16.65
C ILE A 432 11.09 19.17 -15.29
N ALA A 433 11.70 18.27 -14.52
CA ALA A 433 12.34 18.61 -13.24
C ALA A 433 13.43 19.67 -13.38
N SER A 434 14.24 19.63 -14.45
CA SER A 434 15.30 20.60 -14.70
C SER A 434 14.76 22.03 -14.95
N VAL A 435 13.58 22.12 -15.58
CA VAL A 435 12.89 23.38 -15.81
C VAL A 435 12.26 23.89 -14.50
N GLU A 436 11.59 23.01 -13.77
CA GLU A 436 11.06 23.34 -12.44
C GLU A 436 12.14 23.91 -11.49
N LEU A 437 13.34 23.36 -11.54
CA LEU A 437 14.47 23.82 -10.72
C LEU A 437 15.15 25.08 -11.27
N GLY A 438 14.83 25.51 -12.49
CA GLY A 438 15.55 26.59 -13.15
C GLY A 438 17.03 26.28 -13.40
N LEU A 439 17.38 24.98 -13.60
CA LEU A 439 18.76 24.59 -13.85
C LEU A 439 19.28 25.21 -15.15
N GLU A 440 20.56 25.63 -15.12
CA GLU A 440 21.26 26.14 -16.29
C GLU A 440 21.83 25.00 -17.17
N GLU A 441 22.29 25.36 -18.38
CA GLU A 441 23.12 24.50 -19.20
C GLU A 441 24.40 24.06 -18.41
N PRO A 442 24.96 22.83 -18.56
CA PRO A 442 24.78 21.95 -19.73
C PRO A 442 23.77 20.79 -19.57
N ALA A 443 23.26 20.50 -18.36
CA ALA A 443 22.36 19.33 -18.15
C ALA A 443 21.08 19.42 -19.02
N ARG A 444 20.50 20.62 -19.13
CA ARG A 444 19.31 20.87 -19.97
C ARG A 444 19.58 20.64 -21.45
N ALA A 445 20.76 21.02 -21.96
CA ALA A 445 21.15 20.78 -23.35
C ALA A 445 21.19 19.30 -23.68
N VAL A 446 21.83 18.49 -22.81
CA VAL A 446 21.90 17.04 -22.98
C VAL A 446 20.52 16.42 -23.03
N LEU A 447 19.63 16.81 -22.12
CA LEU A 447 18.25 16.29 -22.09
C LEU A 447 17.46 16.73 -23.33
N ARG A 448 17.63 17.98 -23.77
CA ARG A 448 17.03 18.53 -25.00
C ARG A 448 17.41 17.72 -26.24
N ASP A 449 18.71 17.47 -26.43
CA ASP A 449 19.22 16.71 -27.58
C ASP A 449 18.64 15.28 -27.61
N ARG A 450 18.56 14.64 -26.43
CA ARG A 450 18.02 13.30 -26.28
C ARG A 450 16.51 13.24 -26.58
N ILE A 451 15.74 14.19 -26.04
CA ILE A 451 14.31 14.29 -26.29
C ILE A 451 14.05 14.55 -27.78
N GLY A 452 14.80 15.47 -28.40
CA GLY A 452 14.71 15.73 -29.84
C GLY A 452 15.00 14.47 -30.69
N ALA A 453 16.01 13.68 -30.31
CA ALA A 453 16.30 12.40 -30.95
C ALA A 453 15.15 11.39 -30.76
N ALA A 454 14.59 11.30 -29.55
CA ALA A 454 13.49 10.41 -29.25
C ALA A 454 12.19 10.81 -29.99
N ILE A 455 11.91 12.11 -30.16
CA ILE A 455 10.79 12.62 -30.95
C ILE A 455 10.94 12.18 -32.42
N ARG A 456 12.10 12.41 -33.03
CA ARG A 456 12.34 11.97 -34.42
C ARG A 456 12.19 10.45 -34.58
N SER A 457 12.68 9.68 -33.62
CA SER A 457 12.50 8.22 -33.61
C SER A 457 11.02 7.81 -33.50
N GLN A 458 10.25 8.52 -32.67
CA GLN A 458 8.80 8.25 -32.50
C GLN A 458 8.01 8.57 -33.76
N LEU A 459 8.35 9.65 -34.45
CA LEU A 459 7.70 10.02 -35.72
C LEU A 459 8.04 9.03 -36.83
N ALA A 460 9.29 8.54 -36.89
CA ALA A 460 9.72 7.56 -37.87
C ALA A 460 9.09 6.17 -37.64
N ALA A 461 8.78 5.82 -36.40
CA ALA A 461 8.15 4.53 -36.06
C ALA A 461 6.68 4.45 -36.50
N GLY A 462 6.03 5.57 -36.81
CA GLY A 462 4.62 5.63 -37.18
C GLY A 462 3.67 5.59 -35.95
N ASP A 463 2.40 5.31 -36.22
CA ASP A 463 1.38 5.24 -35.17
C ASP A 463 1.31 3.83 -34.57
N GLY A 464 1.81 3.69 -33.36
CA GLY A 464 1.52 2.54 -32.50
C GLY A 464 0.10 2.67 -31.92
N ASP A 465 -0.63 1.55 -31.86
CA ASP A 465 -2.02 1.53 -31.37
C ASP A 465 -2.12 1.04 -29.92
N ASP A 466 -1.05 1.09 -29.15
CA ASP A 466 -1.04 0.64 -27.76
C ASP A 466 -0.96 1.81 -26.74
N ALA A 467 -1.27 1.49 -25.48
CA ALA A 467 -1.22 2.46 -24.39
C ALA A 467 0.20 2.96 -24.10
N ALA A 468 1.21 2.11 -24.34
CA ALA A 468 2.61 2.46 -24.12
C ALA A 468 3.08 3.53 -25.11
N ASP A 469 2.60 3.48 -26.36
CA ASP A 469 2.88 4.50 -27.37
C ASP A 469 2.25 5.84 -27.00
N ALA A 470 0.99 5.84 -26.60
CA ALA A 470 0.29 7.04 -26.13
C ALA A 470 0.98 7.70 -24.92
N THR A 471 1.42 6.90 -23.94
CA THR A 471 2.18 7.37 -22.77
C THR A 471 3.52 7.97 -23.19
N ARG A 472 4.23 7.34 -24.11
CA ARG A 472 5.50 7.83 -24.62
C ARG A 472 5.34 9.15 -25.37
N ILE A 473 4.33 9.28 -26.23
CA ILE A 473 4.00 10.52 -26.91
C ILE A 473 3.74 11.65 -25.92
N ALA A 474 2.90 11.40 -24.89
CA ALA A 474 2.59 12.40 -23.89
C ALA A 474 3.82 12.89 -23.11
N LEU A 475 4.70 11.97 -22.72
CA LEU A 475 5.97 12.30 -22.06
C LEU A 475 6.87 13.17 -22.93
N LEU A 476 7.04 12.79 -24.20
CA LEU A 476 7.88 13.54 -25.15
C LEU A 476 7.34 14.94 -25.39
N VAL A 477 6.03 15.08 -25.59
CA VAL A 477 5.37 16.36 -25.80
C VAL A 477 5.51 17.26 -24.57
N ALA A 478 5.23 16.76 -23.38
CA ALA A 478 5.33 17.53 -22.14
C ALA A 478 6.77 18.00 -21.88
N ALA A 479 7.76 17.14 -22.07
CA ALA A 479 9.16 17.46 -21.85
C ALA A 479 9.71 18.47 -22.87
N ALA A 480 9.38 18.29 -24.15
CA ALA A 480 9.82 19.21 -25.21
C ALA A 480 9.17 20.59 -25.02
N HIS A 481 7.88 20.64 -24.68
CA HIS A 481 7.19 21.87 -24.36
C HIS A 481 7.82 22.60 -23.16
N ALA A 482 8.10 21.87 -22.07
CA ALA A 482 8.77 22.44 -20.90
C ALA A 482 10.15 23.03 -21.21
N LEU A 483 10.94 22.36 -22.07
CA LEU A 483 12.27 22.83 -22.47
C LEU A 483 12.25 24.03 -23.43
N GLY A 484 11.09 24.34 -24.06
CA GLY A 484 10.94 25.47 -24.97
C GLY A 484 11.81 25.37 -26.24
N ASP A 485 12.00 24.17 -26.79
CA ASP A 485 12.87 23.93 -27.93
C ASP A 485 12.19 24.27 -29.26
N ALA A 486 12.56 25.43 -29.86
CA ALA A 486 12.03 25.86 -31.15
C ALA A 486 12.50 24.98 -32.33
N ALA A 487 13.59 24.23 -32.20
CA ALA A 487 14.12 23.38 -33.27
C ALA A 487 13.27 22.17 -33.53
N THR A 488 12.54 21.69 -32.53
CA THR A 488 11.62 20.55 -32.57
C THR A 488 10.16 20.96 -32.74
N GLN A 489 9.83 22.23 -32.94
CA GLN A 489 8.47 22.76 -32.96
C GLN A 489 7.54 22.04 -33.95
N ARG A 490 7.99 21.82 -35.19
CA ARG A 490 7.18 21.08 -36.19
C ARG A 490 6.93 19.62 -35.81
N ASP A 491 7.95 18.97 -35.32
CA ASP A 491 7.88 17.58 -34.88
C ASP A 491 6.95 17.47 -33.67
N LEU A 492 7.00 18.48 -32.78
CA LEU A 492 6.11 18.60 -31.62
C LEU A 492 4.64 18.77 -32.01
N GLU A 493 4.35 19.61 -33.02
CA GLU A 493 3.00 19.79 -33.56
C GLU A 493 2.42 18.45 -34.08
N ALA A 494 3.23 17.66 -34.79
CA ALA A 494 2.80 16.35 -35.26
C ALA A 494 2.48 15.38 -34.11
N LEU A 495 3.30 15.35 -33.05
CA LEU A 495 3.01 14.55 -31.86
C LEU A 495 1.79 15.08 -31.06
N MET A 496 1.60 16.41 -31.02
CA MET A 496 0.39 17.02 -30.40
C MET A 496 -0.89 16.62 -31.10
N VAL A 497 -0.89 16.52 -32.43
CA VAL A 497 -2.05 16.00 -33.18
C VAL A 497 -2.36 14.56 -32.76
N ARG A 498 -1.36 13.69 -32.68
CA ARG A 498 -1.52 12.30 -32.23
C ARG A 498 -2.05 12.24 -30.79
N LEU A 499 -1.46 13.02 -29.88
CA LEU A 499 -1.90 13.08 -28.49
C LEU A 499 -3.37 13.48 -28.37
N ARG A 500 -3.82 14.48 -29.14
CA ARG A 500 -5.23 14.90 -29.19
C ARG A 500 -6.18 13.78 -29.65
N VAL A 501 -5.77 13.01 -30.65
CA VAL A 501 -6.53 11.83 -31.12
C VAL A 501 -6.65 10.81 -29.99
N HIS A 502 -5.55 10.42 -29.36
CA HIS A 502 -5.57 9.50 -28.21
C HIS A 502 -6.44 10.04 -27.05
N ALA A 503 -6.33 11.33 -26.74
CA ALA A 503 -7.12 11.97 -25.70
C ALA A 503 -8.64 11.95 -26.02
N SER A 504 -9.04 12.10 -27.27
CA SER A 504 -10.46 12.10 -27.66
C SER A 504 -11.05 10.69 -27.77
N GLU A 505 -10.30 9.73 -28.30
CA GLU A 505 -10.84 8.41 -28.65
C GLU A 505 -10.63 7.36 -27.54
N ARG A 506 -9.54 7.46 -26.79
CA ARG A 506 -9.09 6.40 -25.86
C ARG A 506 -8.58 6.91 -24.51
N PRO A 507 -9.38 7.69 -23.78
CA PRO A 507 -8.91 8.35 -22.56
C PRO A 507 -8.36 7.37 -21.50
N ALA A 508 -8.96 6.19 -21.34
CA ALA A 508 -8.51 5.20 -20.34
C ALA A 508 -7.08 4.71 -20.59
N ARG A 509 -6.58 4.75 -21.82
CA ARG A 509 -5.19 4.37 -22.16
C ARG A 509 -4.16 5.41 -21.75
N LEU A 510 -4.61 6.63 -21.45
CA LEU A 510 -3.75 7.74 -21.04
C LEU A 510 -3.66 7.90 -19.52
N ALA A 511 -4.26 7.01 -18.72
CA ALA A 511 -4.18 7.09 -17.27
C ALA A 511 -2.73 7.05 -16.77
N ASP A 512 -1.86 6.22 -17.39
CA ASP A 512 -0.42 6.15 -17.10
C ASP A 512 0.33 7.43 -17.50
N ALA A 513 -0.22 8.19 -18.45
CA ALA A 513 0.34 9.44 -18.93
C ALA A 513 -0.29 10.68 -18.26
N ALA A 514 -1.19 10.50 -17.32
CA ALA A 514 -1.93 11.61 -16.71
C ALA A 514 -0.99 12.66 -16.10
N LEU A 515 0.06 12.24 -15.42
CA LEU A 515 1.03 13.17 -14.83
C LEU A 515 1.73 14.08 -15.86
N PRO A 516 2.40 13.57 -16.91
CA PRO A 516 3.03 14.45 -17.91
C PRO A 516 2.01 15.30 -18.68
N ILE A 517 0.82 14.78 -18.97
CA ILE A 517 -0.24 15.54 -19.63
C ILE A 517 -0.72 16.68 -18.71
N ALA A 518 -0.76 16.49 -17.39
CA ALA A 518 -1.13 17.53 -16.45
C ALA A 518 -0.13 18.69 -16.46
N PHE A 519 1.17 18.40 -16.46
CA PHE A 519 2.20 19.45 -16.60
C PHE A 519 2.05 20.22 -17.91
N LEU A 520 1.70 19.53 -18.99
CA LEU A 520 1.43 20.18 -20.28
C LEU A 520 0.16 21.04 -20.22
N ALA A 521 -0.95 20.50 -19.72
CA ALA A 521 -2.22 21.21 -19.61
C ALA A 521 -2.16 22.42 -18.67
N ALA A 522 -1.36 22.33 -17.61
CA ALA A 522 -1.10 23.41 -16.67
C ALA A 522 -0.11 24.47 -17.18
N SER A 523 0.56 24.23 -18.32
CA SER A 523 1.54 25.18 -18.84
C SER A 523 0.88 26.46 -19.36
N PRO A 524 1.27 27.65 -18.87
CA PRO A 524 0.70 28.91 -19.33
C PRO A 524 1.10 29.26 -20.78
N THR A 525 2.15 28.63 -21.30
CA THR A 525 2.67 28.87 -22.65
C THR A 525 1.99 28.00 -23.72
N LEU A 526 1.19 27.00 -23.31
CA LEU A 526 0.43 26.17 -24.26
C LEU A 526 -0.73 26.96 -24.84
N ALA A 527 -0.89 26.92 -26.17
CA ALA A 527 -2.02 27.56 -26.85
C ALA A 527 -3.36 26.98 -26.36
N GLU A 528 -4.39 27.82 -26.26
CA GLU A 528 -5.70 27.40 -25.76
C GLU A 528 -6.33 26.29 -26.62
N ALA A 529 -6.13 26.32 -27.92
CA ALA A 529 -6.59 25.28 -28.85
C ALA A 529 -6.00 23.89 -28.55
N ASP A 530 -4.81 23.83 -27.95
CA ASP A 530 -4.16 22.61 -27.53
C ASP A 530 -4.51 22.25 -26.08
N ARG A 531 -4.74 23.23 -25.24
CA ARG A 531 -5.05 23.08 -23.82
C ARG A 531 -6.47 22.53 -23.59
N ALA A 532 -7.46 23.04 -24.33
CA ALA A 532 -8.88 22.66 -24.16
C ALA A 532 -9.13 21.13 -24.30
N PRO A 533 -8.59 20.41 -25.32
CA PRO A 533 -8.76 18.96 -25.42
C PRO A 533 -8.13 18.19 -24.25
N LEU A 534 -6.99 18.68 -23.73
CA LEU A 534 -6.32 18.04 -22.59
C LEU A 534 -7.12 18.24 -21.31
N ARG A 535 -7.74 19.38 -21.11
CA ARG A 535 -8.65 19.64 -19.99
C ARG A 535 -9.86 18.72 -20.03
N ALA A 536 -10.52 18.62 -21.18
CA ALA A 536 -11.63 17.68 -21.35
C ALA A 536 -11.24 16.21 -21.08
N LEU A 537 -9.96 15.87 -21.23
CA LEU A 537 -9.44 14.58 -20.80
C LEU A 537 -9.44 14.47 -19.26
N PHE A 538 -9.03 15.52 -18.53
CA PHE A 538 -9.04 15.51 -17.06
C PHE A 538 -10.44 15.51 -16.47
N GLU A 539 -11.42 16.16 -17.08
CA GLU A 539 -12.84 16.04 -16.70
C GLU A 539 -13.31 14.58 -16.79
N ARG A 540 -12.87 13.85 -17.82
CA ARG A 540 -13.15 12.40 -17.95
C ARG A 540 -12.40 11.55 -16.94
N PHE A 541 -11.15 11.89 -16.65
CA PHE A 541 -10.41 11.22 -15.58
C PHE A 541 -11.06 11.46 -14.21
N ALA A 542 -11.53 12.69 -13.94
CA ALA A 542 -12.25 13.01 -12.72
C ALA A 542 -13.55 12.22 -12.60
N SER A 543 -14.33 12.14 -13.69
CA SER A 543 -15.54 11.32 -13.73
C SER A 543 -15.26 9.84 -13.50
N LEU A 544 -14.22 9.29 -14.15
CA LEU A 544 -13.77 7.91 -13.94
C LEU A 544 -13.30 7.67 -12.51
N ALA A 545 -12.56 8.62 -11.94
CA ALA A 545 -12.11 8.54 -10.56
C ALA A 545 -13.29 8.54 -9.59
N ALA A 546 -14.27 9.40 -9.78
CA ALA A 546 -15.48 9.46 -8.95
C ALA A 546 -16.32 8.17 -9.04
N GLU A 547 -16.41 7.57 -10.24
CA GLU A 547 -17.14 6.32 -10.47
C GLU A 547 -16.45 5.11 -9.80
N LEU A 548 -15.11 5.02 -9.90
CA LEU A 548 -14.33 3.90 -9.41
C LEU A 548 -13.83 4.08 -7.97
N GLN A 549 -14.13 5.22 -7.34
CA GLN A 549 -13.68 5.51 -5.99
C GLN A 549 -14.41 4.65 -4.96
N VAL A 550 -13.66 3.89 -4.18
CA VAL A 550 -14.21 3.03 -3.12
C VAL A 550 -14.92 3.91 -2.08
N GLY A 551 -16.19 3.67 -1.86
CA GLY A 551 -17.00 4.38 -0.88
C GLY A 551 -17.56 5.75 -1.32
N SER A 552 -17.42 6.15 -2.59
CA SER A 552 -17.92 7.44 -3.12
C SER A 552 -19.42 7.51 -3.33
N GLY A 553 -20.23 6.73 -2.89
CA GLY A 553 -21.71 6.81 -3.05
C GLY A 553 -22.48 6.07 -1.98
N THR A 554 -21.77 5.30 -1.20
CA THR A 554 -22.29 4.68 -0.01
C THR A 554 -21.56 5.30 1.17
N THR A 555 -22.29 5.82 2.14
CA THR A 555 -21.73 5.98 3.47
C THR A 555 -20.99 4.70 3.75
N VAL A 556 -19.65 4.73 3.72
CA VAL A 556 -18.86 3.58 4.16
C VAL A 556 -19.43 3.27 5.52
N ASP A 557 -20.19 2.19 5.60
CA ASP A 557 -20.69 1.75 6.88
C ASP A 557 -19.42 1.50 7.69
N THR A 558 -19.13 2.41 8.61
CA THR A 558 -17.95 2.31 9.49
C THR A 558 -18.01 1.02 10.31
N ALA A 559 -19.14 0.34 10.29
CA ALA A 559 -19.30 -1.02 10.80
C ALA A 559 -18.60 -2.08 9.91
N ASP A 560 -18.37 -1.85 8.61
CA ASP A 560 -17.54 -2.75 7.80
C ASP A 560 -16.07 -2.32 7.82
N LEU A 561 -15.39 -2.58 8.94
CA LEU A 561 -13.95 -2.34 9.11
C LEU A 561 -13.08 -3.06 8.07
N ARG A 562 -13.64 -4.00 7.30
CA ARG A 562 -12.91 -4.81 6.31
C ARG A 562 -12.37 -4.00 5.15
N SER A 563 -13.05 -2.94 4.79
CA SER A 563 -12.70 -2.06 3.67
C SER A 563 -12.55 -0.59 4.03
N ALA A 564 -12.71 -0.25 5.31
CA ALA A 564 -12.64 1.15 5.77
C ALA A 564 -11.30 1.83 5.44
N ASP A 565 -10.21 1.08 5.42
CA ASP A 565 -8.88 1.56 5.02
C ASP A 565 -8.75 1.77 3.51
N LEU A 566 -9.57 1.13 2.69
CA LEU A 566 -9.61 1.29 1.23
C LEU A 566 -10.46 2.49 0.79
N ALA A 567 -11.31 3.04 1.68
CA ALA A 567 -12.18 4.14 1.32
C ALA A 567 -11.40 5.33 0.73
N GLY A 568 -11.88 5.86 -0.37
CA GLY A 568 -11.21 6.91 -1.14
C GLY A 568 -10.22 6.40 -2.18
N GLY A 569 -9.78 5.13 -2.12
CA GLY A 569 -8.95 4.51 -3.14
C GLY A 569 -9.70 4.33 -4.46
N ILE A 570 -8.99 4.16 -5.55
CA ILE A 570 -9.57 3.95 -6.89
C ILE A 570 -9.21 2.55 -7.36
N ASP A 571 -10.23 1.77 -7.71
CA ASP A 571 -10.06 0.40 -8.23
C ASP A 571 -10.07 0.44 -9.77
N LEU A 572 -8.89 0.67 -10.36
CA LEU A 572 -8.74 0.68 -11.82
C LEU A 572 -8.89 -0.74 -12.39
N PRO A 573 -9.62 -0.92 -13.50
CA PRO A 573 -9.74 -2.20 -14.18
C PRO A 573 -8.38 -2.75 -14.59
N GLY A 574 -8.03 -3.93 -14.08
CA GLY A 574 -6.75 -4.60 -14.38
C GLY A 574 -5.67 -4.41 -13.33
N SER A 575 -5.89 -3.63 -12.28
CA SER A 575 -5.00 -3.64 -11.12
C SER A 575 -5.06 -5.02 -10.44
N ALA A 576 -3.88 -5.62 -10.23
CA ALA A 576 -3.79 -7.02 -9.76
C ALA A 576 -4.25 -7.20 -8.29
N SER A 577 -4.50 -6.14 -7.56
CA SER A 577 -4.68 -6.19 -6.11
C SER A 577 -5.97 -5.54 -5.60
N GLY A 578 -6.78 -4.88 -6.44
CA GLY A 578 -7.92 -4.09 -5.96
C GLY A 578 -7.53 -3.02 -4.93
N VAL A 579 -6.27 -2.61 -4.92
CA VAL A 579 -5.70 -1.62 -4.00
C VAL A 579 -4.88 -0.66 -4.84
N ALA A 580 -4.99 0.63 -4.57
CA ALA A 580 -4.31 1.67 -5.31
C ALA A 580 -2.87 1.30 -5.61
N ASP A 581 -2.59 1.22 -6.87
CA ASP A 581 -1.26 1.08 -7.41
C ASP A 581 -0.68 2.45 -7.80
N THR A 582 0.54 2.44 -8.27
CA THR A 582 1.21 3.67 -8.71
C THR A 582 0.44 4.35 -9.87
N GLN A 583 -0.33 3.59 -10.66
CA GLN A 583 -1.10 4.11 -11.79
C GLN A 583 -2.25 5.02 -11.35
N SER A 584 -3.08 4.57 -10.39
CA SER A 584 -4.15 5.40 -9.82
C SER A 584 -3.59 6.65 -9.15
N LEU A 585 -2.42 6.53 -8.50
CA LEU A 585 -1.76 7.64 -7.85
C LEU A 585 -1.25 8.68 -8.87
N LEU A 586 -0.68 8.26 -10.00
CA LEU A 586 -0.26 9.17 -11.07
C LEU A 586 -1.45 9.87 -11.74
N MET A 587 -2.56 9.16 -11.96
CA MET A 587 -3.80 9.73 -12.50
C MET A 587 -4.36 10.81 -11.57
N MET A 588 -4.49 10.50 -10.29
CA MET A 588 -4.99 11.45 -9.30
C MET A 588 -4.06 12.64 -9.08
N THR A 589 -2.75 12.43 -9.19
CA THR A 589 -1.75 13.52 -9.19
C THR A 589 -1.98 14.44 -10.37
N GLY A 590 -2.23 13.90 -11.54
CA GLY A 590 -2.57 14.69 -12.74
C GLY A 590 -3.83 15.55 -12.54
N ILE A 591 -4.89 14.97 -12.01
CA ILE A 591 -6.14 15.70 -11.68
C ILE A 591 -5.84 16.82 -10.68
N ALA A 592 -5.09 16.55 -9.60
CA ALA A 592 -4.77 17.55 -8.59
C ALA A 592 -3.90 18.70 -9.14
N LEU A 593 -2.94 18.42 -10.03
CA LEU A 593 -2.11 19.43 -10.69
C LEU A 593 -2.93 20.35 -11.60
N VAL A 594 -3.86 19.80 -12.37
CA VAL A 594 -4.75 20.60 -13.23
C VAL A 594 -5.66 21.48 -12.37
N GLU A 595 -6.24 20.97 -11.29
CA GLU A 595 -7.03 21.75 -10.35
C GLU A 595 -6.21 22.84 -9.64
N ALA A 596 -4.95 22.56 -9.30
CA ALA A 596 -4.05 23.56 -8.74
C ALA A 596 -3.77 24.70 -9.75
N ALA A 597 -3.57 24.39 -11.02
CA ALA A 597 -3.40 25.37 -12.06
C ALA A 597 -4.66 26.22 -12.28
N HIS A 598 -5.85 25.61 -12.22
CA HIS A 598 -7.14 26.34 -12.31
C HIS A 598 -7.30 27.36 -11.18
N SER A 599 -6.87 27.03 -9.97
CA SER A 599 -6.96 27.93 -8.81
C SER A 599 -6.10 29.20 -8.97
N LEU A 600 -5.05 29.15 -9.79
CA LEU A 600 -4.19 30.31 -10.10
C LEU A 600 -4.73 31.20 -11.21
N GLU A 601 -5.56 30.66 -12.12
CA GLU A 601 -6.08 31.37 -13.29
C GLU A 601 -7.53 31.87 -13.10
N GLU A 602 -8.08 31.83 -11.89
CA GLU A 602 -9.50 32.15 -11.56
C GLU A 602 -10.51 31.33 -12.38
N TRP A 603 -10.15 30.13 -12.79
CA TRP A 603 -10.99 29.25 -13.56
C TRP A 603 -12.01 28.52 -12.68
N PRO A 604 -13.19 28.21 -13.23
CA PRO A 604 -14.16 27.41 -12.47
C PRO A 604 -13.56 26.03 -12.24
N ALA A 605 -13.36 25.72 -10.97
CA ALA A 605 -12.90 24.42 -10.54
C ALA A 605 -13.91 23.33 -10.89
N ASP A 606 -13.44 22.16 -11.31
CA ASP A 606 -14.33 21.02 -11.54
C ASP A 606 -14.81 20.43 -10.18
N PRO A 607 -16.13 20.55 -9.88
CA PRO A 607 -16.66 20.04 -8.63
C PRO A 607 -16.52 18.51 -8.50
N VAL A 608 -16.51 17.77 -9.61
CA VAL A 608 -16.33 16.31 -9.63
C VAL A 608 -14.89 15.96 -9.25
N ALA A 609 -13.92 16.62 -9.89
CA ALA A 609 -12.51 16.47 -9.56
C ALA A 609 -12.26 16.76 -8.07
N ARG A 610 -12.72 17.90 -7.56
CA ARG A 610 -12.56 18.31 -6.16
C ARG A 610 -13.18 17.34 -5.17
N SER A 611 -14.36 16.78 -5.50
CA SER A 611 -15.02 15.80 -4.65
C SER A 611 -14.22 14.51 -4.49
N ALA A 612 -13.43 14.12 -5.50
CA ALA A 612 -12.60 12.93 -5.48
C ALA A 612 -11.24 13.13 -4.76
N LEU A 613 -10.72 14.38 -4.73
CA LEU A 613 -9.38 14.65 -4.20
C LEU A 613 -9.27 14.36 -2.70
N LEU A 614 -10.16 14.85 -1.86
CA LEU A 614 -10.05 14.67 -0.41
C LEU A 614 -10.18 13.21 0.05
N PRO A 615 -11.15 12.41 -0.44
CA PRO A 615 -11.18 10.99 -0.11
C PRO A 615 -9.91 10.26 -0.55
N TYR A 616 -9.37 10.60 -1.74
CA TYR A 616 -8.13 9.99 -2.20
C TYR A 616 -6.91 10.44 -1.38
N ALA A 617 -6.87 11.69 -0.91
CA ALA A 617 -5.83 12.17 0.01
C ALA A 617 -5.83 11.40 1.34
N ARG A 618 -7.01 11.06 1.85
CA ARG A 618 -7.15 10.17 3.01
C ARG A 618 -6.58 8.78 2.71
N PHE A 619 -6.89 8.23 1.53
CA PHE A 619 -6.37 6.94 1.12
C PHE A 619 -4.83 6.96 0.97
N VAL A 620 -4.25 8.00 0.38
CA VAL A 620 -2.79 8.19 0.32
C VAL A 620 -2.20 8.30 1.73
N ALA A 621 -2.84 9.05 2.63
CA ALA A 621 -2.41 9.18 4.02
C ALA A 621 -2.39 7.82 4.74
N GLN A 622 -3.30 6.90 4.41
CA GLN A 622 -3.34 5.54 4.94
C GLN A 622 -2.10 4.70 4.54
N HIS A 623 -1.45 5.04 3.42
CA HIS A 623 -0.24 4.36 2.97
C HIS A 623 1.05 4.93 3.56
N ILE A 624 0.99 6.14 4.13
CA ILE A 624 2.16 6.76 4.76
C ILE A 624 2.54 5.97 6.01
N ALA A 625 3.80 5.60 6.09
CA ALA A 625 4.36 4.88 7.23
C ALA A 625 4.32 5.75 8.49
N THR A 626 3.37 5.49 9.37
CA THR A 626 3.14 6.16 10.67
C THR A 626 3.44 5.23 11.84
N ASP A 627 3.45 5.77 13.04
CA ASP A 627 3.93 5.12 14.26
C ASP A 627 3.37 3.72 14.52
N PRO A 628 2.05 3.44 14.50
CA PRO A 628 1.60 2.08 14.81
C PRO A 628 2.14 1.03 13.84
N TRP A 629 2.38 1.42 12.57
CA TRP A 629 2.93 0.49 11.60
C TRP A 629 4.45 0.34 11.72
N VAL A 630 5.18 1.47 11.81
CA VAL A 630 6.65 1.44 11.82
C VAL A 630 7.22 0.79 13.08
N GLY A 631 6.54 0.87 14.21
CA GLY A 631 6.93 0.19 15.45
C GLY A 631 7.01 -1.34 15.33
N GLY A 632 6.40 -1.92 14.28
CA GLY A 632 6.52 -3.34 13.96
C GLY A 632 7.84 -3.75 13.28
N PHE A 633 8.76 -2.82 13.00
CA PHE A 633 9.98 -3.07 12.25
C PHE A 633 11.23 -2.63 12.98
N ARG A 634 12.37 -3.22 12.59
CA ARG A 634 13.67 -3.02 13.25
C ARG A 634 14.15 -1.58 13.28
N ASN A 635 13.92 -0.84 12.19
CA ASN A 635 14.38 0.55 12.04
C ASN A 635 13.19 1.50 11.75
N PRO A 636 12.35 1.80 12.76
CA PRO A 636 11.17 2.64 12.58
C PRO A 636 11.52 4.05 12.04
N ARG A 637 12.69 4.58 12.41
CA ARG A 637 13.16 5.89 11.94
C ARG A 637 13.42 5.92 10.44
N THR A 638 13.86 4.82 9.83
CA THR A 638 14.10 4.74 8.38
C THR A 638 12.83 4.59 7.58
N LEU A 639 11.76 4.12 8.20
CA LEU A 639 10.46 3.89 7.58
C LEU A 639 9.54 5.10 7.65
N ARG A 640 9.58 5.83 8.78
CA ARG A 640 8.65 6.93 9.03
C ARG A 640 8.69 7.95 7.90
N GLY A 641 7.52 8.21 7.29
CA GLY A 641 7.38 9.11 6.16
C GLY A 641 7.71 8.48 4.79
N LEU A 642 7.89 7.16 4.68
CA LEU A 642 7.83 6.47 3.40
C LEU A 642 6.39 6.11 3.06
N VAL A 643 6.14 5.84 1.79
CA VAL A 643 4.84 5.35 1.31
C VAL A 643 4.97 3.89 0.93
N ARG A 644 4.05 3.08 1.44
CA ARG A 644 3.99 1.66 1.12
C ARG A 644 3.45 1.47 -0.29
N GLY A 645 3.98 0.51 -1.01
CA GLY A 645 3.52 0.17 -2.37
C GLY A 645 2.09 -0.38 -2.38
N SER A 646 1.65 -0.97 -1.25
CA SER A 646 0.30 -1.53 -1.09
C SER A 646 -0.04 -1.62 0.40
N LEU A 647 -1.33 -1.66 0.74
CA LEU A 647 -1.79 -1.88 2.12
C LEU A 647 -1.55 -3.32 2.63
N VAL A 648 -1.29 -4.26 1.73
CA VAL A 648 -1.08 -5.69 2.05
C VAL A 648 0.38 -6.14 1.84
N ARG A 649 1.26 -5.23 1.43
CA ARG A 649 2.70 -5.45 1.26
C ARG A 649 3.46 -4.43 2.08
N ASP A 650 4.58 -4.83 2.61
CA ASP A 650 5.40 -3.97 3.46
C ASP A 650 6.42 -3.15 2.68
N ASP A 651 6.65 -3.46 1.39
CA ASP A 651 7.61 -2.77 0.55
C ASP A 651 7.28 -1.26 0.38
N CYS A 652 8.33 -0.45 0.44
CA CYS A 652 8.26 1.00 0.29
C CYS A 652 9.06 1.44 -0.94
N PRO A 653 8.45 1.41 -2.14
CA PRO A 653 9.12 1.85 -3.36
C PRO A 653 9.26 3.37 -3.39
N PRO A 654 10.41 3.91 -3.84
CA PRO A 654 10.62 5.35 -3.92
C PRO A 654 9.67 6.05 -4.89
N GLY A 655 9.22 5.34 -5.94
CA GLY A 655 8.21 5.84 -6.89
C GLY A 655 6.89 6.16 -6.21
N ALA A 656 6.39 5.30 -5.29
CA ALA A 656 5.17 5.57 -4.54
C ALA A 656 5.31 6.79 -3.62
N THR A 657 6.46 6.94 -2.94
CA THR A 657 6.75 8.11 -2.10
C THR A 657 6.80 9.40 -2.93
N SER A 658 7.40 9.34 -4.13
CA SER A 658 7.50 10.47 -5.05
C SER A 658 6.13 10.90 -5.58
N ALA A 659 5.32 9.96 -6.04
CA ALA A 659 3.98 10.23 -6.56
C ALA A 659 3.04 10.75 -5.46
N ALA A 660 3.11 10.18 -4.23
CA ALA A 660 2.33 10.66 -3.09
C ALA A 660 2.71 12.08 -2.68
N LEU A 661 4.02 12.44 -2.71
CA LEU A 661 4.48 13.80 -2.44
C LEU A 661 3.91 14.80 -3.45
N LEU A 662 4.01 14.51 -4.74
CA LEU A 662 3.41 15.33 -5.81
C LEU A 662 1.91 15.49 -5.60
N TYR A 663 1.20 14.39 -5.35
CA TYR A 663 -0.23 14.39 -5.13
C TYR A 663 -0.66 15.28 -3.96
N LEU A 664 -0.03 15.12 -2.79
CA LEU A 664 -0.39 15.88 -1.60
C LEU A 664 -0.09 17.38 -1.77
N LEU A 665 1.03 17.75 -2.41
CA LEU A 665 1.35 19.14 -2.70
C LEU A 665 0.34 19.75 -3.68
N SER A 666 0.05 19.09 -4.79
CA SER A 666 -0.94 19.56 -5.77
C SER A 666 -2.34 19.67 -5.17
N THR A 667 -2.74 18.75 -4.30
CA THR A 667 -4.01 18.81 -3.58
C THR A 667 -4.08 20.02 -2.62
N LEU A 668 -2.98 20.34 -1.93
CA LEU A 668 -2.89 21.55 -1.11
C LEU A 668 -2.97 22.83 -1.96
N GLU A 669 -2.27 22.85 -3.09
CA GLU A 669 -2.20 23.98 -4.04
C GLU A 669 -3.52 24.21 -4.76
N SER A 670 -4.34 23.16 -4.96
CA SER A 670 -5.69 23.29 -5.56
C SER A 670 -6.69 24.06 -4.67
N GLY A 671 -6.36 24.28 -3.40
CA GLY A 671 -7.22 25.02 -2.47
C GLY A 671 -8.45 24.28 -1.96
N VAL A 672 -8.59 22.96 -2.28
CA VAL A 672 -9.76 22.15 -1.91
C VAL A 672 -10.05 22.13 -0.39
N PHE A 673 -9.03 22.33 0.45
CA PHE A 673 -9.20 22.42 1.91
C PHE A 673 -9.87 23.72 2.37
N ARG A 674 -9.68 24.84 1.64
CA ARG A 674 -10.25 26.14 1.97
C ARG A 674 -11.77 26.16 1.72
N ASP A 675 -12.20 25.56 0.63
CA ASP A 675 -13.62 25.47 0.28
C ASP A 675 -14.39 24.60 1.27
N GLY A 676 -13.78 23.50 1.72
CA GLY A 676 -14.38 22.64 2.75
C GLY A 676 -14.50 23.29 4.13
N ALA A 677 -13.65 24.24 4.49
CA ALA A 677 -13.77 25.03 5.70
C ALA A 677 -14.92 26.03 5.61
N ALA A 678 -15.02 26.77 4.50
CA ALA A 678 -16.11 27.72 4.27
C ALA A 678 -17.49 27.03 4.23
N ALA A 679 -17.57 25.82 3.67
CA ALA A 679 -18.81 25.04 3.64
C ALA A 679 -19.23 24.53 5.03
N ARG A 680 -18.27 24.21 5.92
CA ARG A 680 -18.56 23.80 7.31
C ARG A 680 -19.03 24.98 8.16
N ASP A 681 -18.44 26.16 7.97
CA ASP A 681 -18.81 27.37 8.69
C ASP A 681 -20.17 27.93 8.21
N ALA A 682 -20.53 27.67 6.94
CA ALA A 682 -21.82 28.04 6.37
C ALA A 682 -22.98 27.07 6.72
N SER A 683 -22.65 25.86 7.20
CA SER A 683 -23.67 24.94 7.71
C SER A 683 -24.16 25.48 9.07
N PRO A 684 -25.44 25.91 9.20
CA PRO A 684 -25.91 26.38 10.48
C PRO A 684 -25.70 25.26 11.50
N ALA A 685 -25.00 25.57 12.59
CA ALA A 685 -24.81 24.67 13.69
C ALA A 685 -26.18 24.07 14.04
N ALA A 686 -26.35 22.76 13.80
CA ALA A 686 -27.53 22.08 14.27
C ALA A 686 -27.58 22.34 15.77
N ASP A 687 -28.57 23.12 16.19
CA ASP A 687 -28.77 23.59 17.56
C ASP A 687 -28.83 22.35 18.48
N PRO A 688 -27.85 22.09 19.34
CA PRO A 688 -27.85 20.89 20.17
C PRO A 688 -28.79 20.99 21.36
N ALA A 689 -29.67 21.99 21.39
CA ALA A 689 -30.55 22.28 22.53
C ALA A 689 -32.01 22.52 22.09
N ALA A 690 -32.67 21.47 21.60
CA ALA A 690 -34.11 21.39 21.85
C ALA A 690 -34.29 20.58 23.14
N PRO A 691 -34.70 21.18 24.26
CA PRO A 691 -35.02 20.40 25.42
C PRO A 691 -36.22 19.52 25.13
N LEU A 692 -36.08 18.23 25.40
CA LEU A 692 -37.18 17.28 25.44
C LEU A 692 -38.03 17.60 26.69
N ASP A 693 -38.82 18.66 26.62
CA ASP A 693 -39.88 18.91 27.58
C ASP A 693 -41.09 18.03 27.26
N GLY A 694 -41.48 17.22 28.21
CA GLY A 694 -42.84 16.68 28.24
C GLY A 694 -43.03 15.19 28.15
N ALA A 695 -42.60 14.44 29.16
CA ALA A 695 -43.27 13.21 29.52
C ALA A 695 -43.94 13.35 30.91
N ALA A 696 -45.12 13.95 30.92
CA ALA A 696 -46.03 13.86 32.05
C ALA A 696 -46.56 12.42 32.08
N GLY A 697 -46.19 11.66 33.09
CA GLY A 697 -46.76 10.32 33.37
C GLY A 697 -48.22 10.42 33.85
N PRO A 698 -49.07 9.44 33.50
CA PRO A 698 -50.40 9.34 34.02
C PRO A 698 -50.38 8.83 35.46
N LYS A 699 -51.28 9.42 36.28
CA LYS A 699 -51.60 8.96 37.65
C LYS A 699 -52.30 7.60 37.66
#